data_e044b5d7077a0cbacb2a64293d8fb840
#
_entry.id   e044b5d7077a0cbacb2a64293d8fb840
#
_cell.length_a   1.000
_cell.length_b   1.000
_cell.length_c   1.000
_cell.angle_alpha   90.00
_cell.angle_beta   90.00
_cell.angle_gamma   90.00
#
_symmetry.space_group_name_H-M   'P 1'
#
loop_
_entity.id
_entity.type
_entity.pdbx_description
1 polymer ?
#
loop_
_entity_poly.entity_id
_entity_poly.type
_entity_poly.pdbx_seq_one_letter_code
_entity_poly.pdbx_strand_id
1 'polypeptide(L)'
;MITFSDIRIIKPFIKRSNNHTARLTFYTRILLLFILVVSKALAQQSVIKYVQPFSGTSASTTLASQHVEDKTERLANTIPAVAPPFSMTQWTPQTQLSEKKCLAPYYYNNKKFYGIRASHWISGSCTQDYGSFTIMPIAGKLKTNPTDYAVDYTHQEEVATPAYYKTDLPGYNLRTEATATLRCGLIKITALKADSVYLLITPNSDQGKGYIKIDRQKGEISGYNPVHRIYQGWGQPAGFSGYFFIRIKKGFTRSGVFSGGNVSAHQSIENQIDLGAYLGFKLQKGETISIYAGTSFTSIAAAKLNLETELNSANLETIVAKTSRVWEQSLGQVEVKDPNEKNKRIFYTALYHAQQHPRLFNDVDGGYPQFAGNYTKKVLKKDNYYDDFSMWDTYRAQLPLVELLKPNLANDFANSLILKGQQGGWLPIFPCWNNYTAAMIGDHATAFLASAYNKGIRGYDVKEAYRLMRQNAFQMPDSADYLNGKGRRGINSYLKYGYIPMEDSIPDAYHKREQVSRTLEYAYDDYALATVAKDLGKTSDYKQLTERASNYKNVFDQQVGMARGRFADGSWYKPFYPDHREPYITEGTPRQYTFYVPHDVPGLIKLMGGKKNLENELDSLFAKKEYWHGNEPGHQIPFLYNYTYSPWKTQLQVSRILAEEYDEGAGGLSGNDDAGQMSAWYVFAAMGFYPADPVSGNYQLTSPLFTQTVISFNNGKKLTITAIKKTKKSIYSSKITLNGKSFTKNQITHKLLLQGGELIFYLQDQPGMP
;
A
#
# COMPACT_ATOMS: atom_id res chain seq x y z
N MET A 1 -12.79 11.83 25.57
CA MET A 1 -13.96 11.29 26.34
C MET A 1 -13.72 11.56 27.80
N ILE A 2 -14.53 12.41 28.44
CA ILE A 2 -14.52 12.58 29.90
C ILE A 2 -15.24 11.37 30.47
N THR A 3 -14.56 10.56 31.27
CA THR A 3 -15.13 9.34 31.84
C THR A 3 -15.96 9.68 33.11
N PHE A 4 -16.83 8.76 33.52
CA PHE A 4 -17.69 8.94 34.73
C PHE A 4 -16.91 9.21 36.05
N SER A 5 -15.58 8.97 36.06
CA SER A 5 -14.70 9.30 37.19
C SER A 5 -14.42 10.80 37.32
N ASP A 6 -14.47 11.55 36.21
CA ASP A 6 -14.17 12.99 36.24
C ASP A 6 -15.30 13.82 36.85
N ILE A 7 -16.51 13.28 36.88
CA ILE A 7 -17.70 13.92 37.51
C ILE A 7 -17.64 13.86 39.04
N ARG A 8 -16.91 12.90 39.62
CA ARG A 8 -16.78 12.80 41.09
C ARG A 8 -15.84 13.85 41.71
N ILE A 9 -14.91 14.41 40.96
CA ILE A 9 -13.98 15.43 41.46
C ILE A 9 -14.61 16.82 41.55
N ILE A 10 -15.71 17.05 40.83
CA ILE A 10 -16.40 18.36 40.80
C ILE A 10 -17.38 18.54 41.93
N LYS A 11 -17.88 17.47 42.58
CA LYS A 11 -18.84 17.53 43.67
C LYS A 11 -18.39 18.29 44.92
N PRO A 12 -17.13 18.28 45.38
CA PRO A 12 -16.71 19.02 46.57
C PRO A 12 -16.66 20.54 46.39
N PHE A 13 -16.45 21.03 45.15
CA PHE A 13 -16.30 22.48 44.91
C PHE A 13 -17.64 23.24 44.82
N ILE A 14 -18.74 22.54 44.52
CA ILE A 14 -20.06 23.17 44.35
C ILE A 14 -20.75 23.45 45.69
N LYS A 15 -20.33 22.79 46.77
CA LYS A 15 -21.00 22.88 48.08
C LYS A 15 -20.63 24.11 48.92
N ARG A 16 -19.68 24.95 48.50
CA ARG A 16 -19.15 26.06 49.34
C ARG A 16 -19.50 27.48 48.93
N SER A 17 -20.28 27.71 47.87
CA SER A 17 -20.67 29.07 47.48
C SER A 17 -22.18 29.24 47.49
N ASN A 18 -22.67 30.01 48.44
CA ASN A 18 -24.08 30.44 48.55
C ASN A 18 -24.42 31.65 47.65
N ASN A 19 -23.51 32.06 46.76
CA ASN A 19 -23.67 33.25 45.94
C ASN A 19 -24.17 32.87 44.53
N HIS A 20 -25.42 33.21 44.21
CA HIS A 20 -26.08 32.90 42.93
C HIS A 20 -25.33 33.43 41.72
N THR A 21 -24.69 34.59 41.84
CA THR A 21 -23.87 35.19 40.78
C THR A 21 -22.58 34.38 40.48
N ALA A 22 -21.93 33.83 41.51
CA ALA A 22 -20.74 33.02 41.35
C ALA A 22 -21.02 31.65 40.65
N ARG A 23 -22.21 31.08 40.92
CA ARG A 23 -22.66 29.88 40.24
C ARG A 23 -22.99 30.12 38.75
N LEU A 24 -23.69 31.23 38.46
CA LEU A 24 -24.01 31.60 37.08
C LEU A 24 -22.75 31.85 36.26
N THR A 25 -21.75 32.55 36.82
CA THR A 25 -20.46 32.81 36.15
C THR A 25 -19.65 31.55 35.95
N PHE A 26 -19.74 30.58 36.86
CA PHE A 26 -19.04 29.28 36.72
C PHE A 26 -19.69 28.42 35.61
N TYR A 27 -21.01 28.33 35.57
CA TYR A 27 -21.72 27.60 34.50
C TYR A 27 -21.56 28.27 33.13
N THR A 28 -21.53 29.59 33.07
CA THR A 28 -21.28 30.33 31.81
C THR A 28 -19.84 30.10 31.31
N ARG A 29 -18.84 30.02 32.19
CA ARG A 29 -17.46 29.68 31.83
C ARG A 29 -17.30 28.24 31.35
N ILE A 30 -17.97 27.29 31.98
CA ILE A 30 -17.99 25.88 31.54
C ILE A 30 -18.69 25.76 30.17
N LEU A 31 -19.82 26.43 30.00
CA LEU A 31 -20.55 26.43 28.73
C LEU A 31 -19.73 27.10 27.63
N LEU A 32 -19.04 28.21 27.91
CA LEU A 32 -18.11 28.86 26.97
C LEU A 32 -16.89 28.00 26.67
N LEU A 33 -16.31 27.27 27.65
CA LEU A 33 -15.26 26.32 27.43
C LEU A 33 -15.75 25.13 26.58
N PHE A 34 -16.97 24.65 26.85
CA PHE A 34 -17.57 23.56 26.07
C PHE A 34 -17.88 24.00 24.63
N ILE A 35 -18.39 25.21 24.44
CA ILE A 35 -18.65 25.83 23.14
C ILE A 35 -17.30 26.06 22.40
N LEU A 36 -16.25 26.49 23.10
CA LEU A 36 -14.88 26.67 22.53
C LEU A 36 -14.23 25.32 22.16
N VAL A 37 -14.44 24.27 22.94
CA VAL A 37 -13.94 22.92 22.64
C VAL A 37 -14.73 22.31 21.49
N VAL A 38 -16.04 22.48 21.48
CA VAL A 38 -16.91 22.00 20.39
C VAL A 38 -16.67 22.81 19.11
N SER A 39 -16.46 24.14 19.19
CA SER A 39 -16.14 24.96 18.02
C SER A 39 -14.74 24.67 17.47
N LYS A 40 -13.75 24.36 18.31
CA LYS A 40 -12.43 23.87 17.83
C LYS A 40 -12.50 22.48 17.21
N ALA A 41 -13.36 21.58 17.72
CA ALA A 41 -13.60 20.28 17.11
C ALA A 41 -14.40 20.39 15.79
N LEU A 42 -15.26 21.42 15.64
CA LEU A 42 -15.98 21.71 14.41
C LEU A 42 -15.14 22.49 13.37
N ALA A 43 -14.03 23.09 13.79
CA ALA A 43 -13.18 23.92 12.92
C ALA A 43 -12.01 23.16 12.26
N GLN A 44 -11.81 21.87 12.57
CA GLN A 44 -10.86 21.05 11.83
C GLN A 44 -11.44 20.79 10.43
N GLN A 45 -10.88 21.45 9.42
CA GLN A 45 -11.33 21.23 8.04
C GLN A 45 -11.16 19.75 7.71
N SER A 46 -12.26 19.10 7.29
CA SER A 46 -12.25 17.71 6.84
C SER A 46 -11.19 17.51 5.75
N VAL A 47 -10.23 16.60 6.00
CA VAL A 47 -9.15 16.31 5.06
C VAL A 47 -9.56 15.28 4.00
N ILE A 48 -10.57 14.46 4.28
CA ILE A 48 -11.08 13.44 3.36
C ILE A 48 -11.61 14.06 2.04
N LYS A 49 -12.05 15.31 2.07
CA LYS A 49 -12.52 16.04 0.88
C LYS A 49 -11.43 16.24 -0.18
N TYR A 50 -10.16 16.13 0.21
CA TYR A 50 -9.04 16.27 -0.70
C TYR A 50 -8.68 14.97 -1.41
N VAL A 51 -9.16 13.83 -0.93
CA VAL A 51 -8.84 12.53 -1.52
C VAL A 51 -9.60 12.34 -2.84
N GLN A 52 -8.88 11.96 -3.88
CA GLN A 52 -9.38 11.66 -5.21
C GLN A 52 -9.17 10.17 -5.53
N PRO A 53 -10.11 9.26 -5.19
CA PRO A 53 -9.91 7.82 -5.34
C PRO A 53 -9.72 7.34 -6.79
N PHE A 54 -10.10 8.17 -7.78
CA PHE A 54 -9.87 7.87 -9.19
C PHE A 54 -8.44 8.12 -9.65
N SER A 55 -7.58 8.77 -8.86
CA SER A 55 -6.19 9.04 -9.25
C SER A 55 -5.43 7.74 -9.47
N GLY A 56 -4.74 7.62 -10.61
CA GLY A 56 -4.00 6.42 -11.01
C GLY A 56 -4.86 5.32 -11.64
N THR A 57 -6.16 5.55 -11.90
CA THR A 57 -7.06 4.54 -12.50
C THR A 57 -7.12 4.59 -14.03
N SER A 58 -6.34 5.43 -14.67
CA SER A 58 -6.15 5.45 -16.13
C SER A 58 -4.67 5.54 -16.49
N ALA A 59 -4.37 5.44 -17.78
CA ALA A 59 -3.02 5.70 -18.27
C ALA A 59 -2.56 7.10 -17.83
N SER A 60 -1.29 7.20 -17.45
CA SER A 60 -0.70 8.44 -16.95
C SER A 60 -0.79 9.59 -17.94
N THR A 61 -1.13 10.76 -17.42
CA THR A 61 -1.13 12.05 -18.12
C THR A 61 -0.09 13.02 -17.56
N THR A 62 0.75 12.57 -16.65
CA THR A 62 1.81 13.38 -16.04
C THR A 62 2.86 13.80 -17.07
N LEU A 63 3.58 14.89 -16.81
CA LEU A 63 4.60 15.39 -17.73
C LEU A 63 5.71 14.36 -17.97
N ALA A 64 6.14 13.65 -16.93
CA ALA A 64 7.21 12.67 -17.02
C ALA A 64 6.81 11.44 -17.86
N SER A 65 5.58 10.96 -17.74
CA SER A 65 5.11 9.76 -18.44
C SER A 65 5.07 9.91 -19.97
N GLN A 66 5.12 11.14 -20.49
CA GLN A 66 5.19 11.40 -21.93
C GLN A 66 6.50 10.90 -22.57
N HIS A 67 7.51 10.60 -21.74
CA HIS A 67 8.82 10.13 -22.19
C HIS A 67 9.02 8.61 -21.98
N VAL A 68 8.04 7.91 -21.38
CA VAL A 68 8.10 6.45 -21.17
C VAL A 68 7.48 5.74 -22.37
N GLU A 69 8.23 4.83 -23.00
CA GLU A 69 7.78 4.09 -24.17
C GLU A 69 6.85 2.92 -23.84
N ASP A 70 7.09 2.22 -22.72
CA ASP A 70 6.31 1.05 -22.32
C ASP A 70 4.89 1.46 -21.85
N LYS A 71 3.88 0.90 -22.53
CA LYS A 71 2.48 1.19 -22.25
C LYS A 71 2.00 0.62 -20.91
N THR A 72 2.55 -0.49 -20.47
CA THR A 72 2.16 -1.13 -19.19
C THR A 72 2.68 -0.36 -18.01
N GLU A 73 3.85 0.24 -18.13
CA GLU A 73 4.49 1.06 -17.11
C GLU A 73 3.83 2.44 -16.95
N ARG A 74 2.95 2.83 -17.89
CA ARG A 74 2.13 4.06 -17.76
C ARG A 74 0.85 3.85 -16.97
N LEU A 75 0.57 2.65 -16.50
CA LEU A 75 -0.64 2.33 -15.72
C LEU A 75 -0.29 2.30 -14.24
N ALA A 76 -0.84 3.22 -13.48
CA ALA A 76 -0.66 3.19 -12.03
C ALA A 76 -1.44 2.07 -11.33
N ASN A 77 -2.43 1.47 -12.02
CA ASN A 77 -3.20 0.30 -11.59
C ASN A 77 -3.88 0.46 -10.21
N THR A 78 -4.19 1.69 -9.80
CA THR A 78 -4.98 1.93 -8.59
C THR A 78 -6.48 1.63 -8.84
N ILE A 79 -7.24 1.53 -7.78
CA ILE A 79 -8.70 1.38 -7.82
C ILE A 79 -9.37 2.39 -6.90
N PRO A 80 -10.61 2.85 -7.20
CA PRO A 80 -11.37 3.72 -6.31
C PRO A 80 -11.95 2.88 -5.15
N ALA A 81 -11.08 2.46 -4.23
CA ALA A 81 -11.39 1.57 -3.14
C ALA A 81 -12.26 2.25 -2.07
N VAL A 82 -13.40 1.63 -1.76
CA VAL A 82 -14.25 2.00 -0.63
C VAL A 82 -14.01 1.01 0.50
N ALA A 83 -13.24 1.43 1.51
CA ALA A 83 -12.94 0.63 2.69
C ALA A 83 -12.18 1.47 3.72
N PRO A 84 -12.14 1.10 5.02
CA PRO A 84 -11.17 1.65 5.98
C PRO A 84 -9.72 1.37 5.57
N PRO A 85 -8.72 2.08 6.14
CA PRO A 85 -7.31 1.78 5.92
C PRO A 85 -6.96 0.32 6.19
N PHE A 86 -6.11 -0.28 5.35
CA PHE A 86 -5.56 -1.64 5.51
C PHE A 86 -6.63 -2.74 5.66
N SER A 87 -7.81 -2.55 5.08
CA SER A 87 -8.95 -3.48 5.21
C SER A 87 -8.71 -4.83 4.52
N MET A 88 -9.45 -5.85 4.94
CA MET A 88 -9.46 -7.17 4.30
C MET A 88 -9.97 -7.09 2.87
N THR A 89 -11.08 -6.39 2.65
CA THR A 89 -11.77 -6.31 1.36
C THR A 89 -11.97 -4.85 0.98
N GLN A 90 -11.61 -4.52 -0.24
CA GLN A 90 -11.83 -3.22 -0.85
C GLN A 90 -13.00 -3.31 -1.83
N TRP A 91 -14.03 -2.49 -1.60
CA TRP A 91 -15.18 -2.47 -2.49
C TRP A 91 -14.96 -1.44 -3.59
N THR A 92 -15.10 -1.88 -4.84
CA THR A 92 -14.82 -1.03 -6.00
C THR A 92 -15.84 -1.28 -7.11
N PRO A 93 -16.18 -0.27 -7.92
CA PRO A 93 -16.87 -0.55 -9.18
C PRO A 93 -16.01 -1.46 -10.05
N GLN A 94 -16.64 -2.32 -10.82
CA GLN A 94 -16.00 -3.14 -11.82
C GLN A 94 -16.35 -2.63 -13.22
N THR A 95 -15.32 -2.28 -14.02
CA THR A 95 -15.47 -1.76 -15.38
C THR A 95 -14.82 -2.63 -16.44
N GLN A 96 -14.19 -3.71 -16.01
CA GLN A 96 -13.63 -4.75 -16.90
C GLN A 96 -13.58 -6.09 -16.16
N LEU A 97 -13.50 -7.17 -16.93
CA LEU A 97 -13.28 -8.49 -16.36
C LEU A 97 -11.82 -8.62 -15.96
N SER A 98 -11.54 -8.84 -14.66
CA SER A 98 -10.23 -8.67 -14.04
C SER A 98 -9.63 -9.96 -13.49
N GLU A 99 -10.05 -11.12 -14.02
CA GLU A 99 -9.49 -12.42 -13.64
C GLU A 99 -8.11 -12.70 -14.26
N LYS A 100 -7.52 -11.71 -14.96
CA LYS A 100 -6.22 -11.81 -15.63
C LYS A 100 -5.20 -10.93 -14.95
N LYS A 101 -3.94 -11.35 -15.03
CA LYS A 101 -2.80 -10.58 -14.53
C LYS A 101 -2.73 -9.20 -15.18
N CYS A 102 -2.37 -8.19 -14.41
CA CYS A 102 -2.24 -6.78 -14.79
C CYS A 102 -3.54 -6.09 -15.25
N LEU A 103 -4.70 -6.66 -14.95
CA LEU A 103 -6.00 -6.03 -15.21
C LEU A 103 -6.69 -5.68 -13.88
N ALA A 104 -6.60 -4.42 -13.48
CA ALA A 104 -7.31 -3.90 -12.32
C ALA A 104 -8.84 -4.02 -12.53
N PRO A 105 -9.65 -4.22 -11.47
CA PRO A 105 -11.11 -4.29 -11.61
C PRO A 105 -11.72 -3.04 -12.22
N TYR A 106 -11.13 -1.89 -11.99
CA TYR A 106 -11.59 -0.60 -12.49
C TYR A 106 -10.54 0.06 -13.41
N TYR A 107 -11.00 0.52 -14.56
CA TYR A 107 -10.23 1.38 -15.44
C TYR A 107 -11.09 2.56 -15.89
N TYR A 108 -10.65 3.78 -15.60
CA TYR A 108 -11.44 5.00 -15.74
C TYR A 108 -11.98 5.23 -17.16
N ASN A 109 -11.21 4.90 -18.20
CA ASN A 109 -11.64 5.14 -19.58
C ASN A 109 -12.63 4.09 -20.11
N ASN A 110 -12.94 3.05 -19.34
CA ASN A 110 -13.96 2.09 -19.71
C ASN A 110 -15.37 2.67 -19.51
N LYS A 111 -16.27 2.32 -20.42
CA LYS A 111 -17.65 2.86 -20.44
C LYS A 111 -18.70 1.84 -19.96
N LYS A 112 -18.28 0.61 -19.64
CA LYS A 112 -19.17 -0.46 -19.20
C LYS A 112 -19.02 -0.70 -17.70
N PHE A 113 -20.15 -0.82 -17.03
CA PHE A 113 -20.24 -1.20 -15.62
C PHE A 113 -20.67 -2.65 -15.50
N TYR A 114 -19.94 -3.47 -14.74
CA TYR A 114 -20.17 -4.88 -14.51
C TYR A 114 -20.68 -5.20 -13.11
N GLY A 115 -20.69 -4.24 -12.19
CA GLY A 115 -21.15 -4.39 -10.82
C GLY A 115 -20.24 -3.73 -9.78
N ILE A 116 -20.54 -4.00 -8.52
CA ILE A 116 -19.68 -3.69 -7.36
C ILE A 116 -18.95 -4.95 -6.96
N ARG A 117 -17.65 -4.89 -6.93
CA ARG A 117 -16.75 -6.01 -6.66
C ARG A 117 -16.21 -5.95 -5.23
N ALA A 118 -16.27 -7.08 -4.53
CA ALA A 118 -15.51 -7.32 -3.31
C ALA A 118 -14.08 -7.71 -3.70
N SER A 119 -13.20 -6.72 -3.84
CA SER A 119 -11.88 -6.86 -4.45
C SER A 119 -10.79 -7.17 -3.43
N HIS A 120 -9.83 -7.98 -3.86
CA HIS A 120 -8.55 -8.24 -3.19
C HIS A 120 -7.36 -7.87 -4.11
N TRP A 121 -7.59 -6.92 -5.00
CA TRP A 121 -6.57 -6.34 -5.87
C TRP A 121 -5.45 -5.70 -5.02
N ILE A 122 -4.18 -5.94 -5.35
CA ILE A 122 -3.08 -5.16 -4.79
C ILE A 122 -3.01 -3.86 -5.59
N SER A 123 -3.54 -2.79 -4.98
CA SER A 123 -3.66 -1.50 -5.63
C SER A 123 -2.31 -0.98 -6.10
N GLY A 124 -2.23 -0.63 -7.37
CA GLY A 124 -1.02 -0.10 -7.96
C GLY A 124 -0.07 -1.14 -8.57
N SER A 125 -0.31 -2.43 -8.42
CA SER A 125 0.60 -3.47 -8.92
C SER A 125 0.09 -4.15 -10.17
N CYS A 126 0.98 -4.88 -10.87
CA CYS A 126 0.64 -5.75 -11.98
C CYS A 126 0.39 -7.19 -11.47
N THR A 127 -0.69 -7.37 -10.72
CA THR A 127 -1.08 -8.65 -10.12
C THR A 127 -2.38 -9.19 -10.72
N GLN A 128 -3.10 -10.05 -10.04
CA GLN A 128 -4.43 -10.55 -10.38
C GLN A 128 -5.34 -10.36 -9.17
N ASP A 129 -6.59 -9.98 -9.36
CA ASP A 129 -7.57 -9.97 -8.27
C ASP A 129 -7.94 -11.41 -7.89
N TYR A 130 -8.22 -11.66 -6.61
CA TYR A 130 -8.41 -13.02 -6.11
C TYR A 130 -9.51 -13.13 -5.06
N GLY A 131 -10.12 -14.31 -4.94
CA GLY A 131 -11.09 -14.63 -3.89
C GLY A 131 -12.30 -13.71 -3.85
N SER A 132 -12.58 -12.99 -4.95
CA SER A 132 -13.60 -11.97 -5.04
C SER A 132 -14.94 -12.51 -5.50
N PHE A 133 -15.96 -11.69 -5.36
CA PHE A 133 -17.25 -11.84 -6.04
C PHE A 133 -17.77 -10.46 -6.46
N THR A 134 -18.71 -10.45 -7.39
CA THR A 134 -19.32 -9.22 -7.91
C THR A 134 -20.82 -9.25 -7.72
N ILE A 135 -21.42 -8.11 -7.40
CA ILE A 135 -22.87 -7.91 -7.34
C ILE A 135 -23.26 -6.94 -8.44
N MET A 136 -24.04 -7.41 -9.42
CA MET A 136 -24.53 -6.59 -10.52
C MET A 136 -26.06 -6.47 -10.47
N PRO A 137 -26.62 -5.25 -10.31
CA PRO A 137 -28.05 -5.02 -10.45
C PRO A 137 -28.42 -4.78 -11.93
N ILE A 138 -29.46 -5.45 -12.39
CA ILE A 138 -30.02 -5.25 -13.72
C ILE A 138 -31.54 -5.06 -13.64
N ALA A 139 -32.15 -4.40 -14.60
CA ALA A 139 -33.60 -4.24 -14.69
C ALA A 139 -34.14 -4.77 -16.01
N GLY A 140 -35.44 -5.14 -16.01
CA GLY A 140 -36.15 -5.70 -17.16
C GLY A 140 -36.01 -7.23 -17.27
N LYS A 141 -35.40 -7.73 -18.33
CA LYS A 141 -35.19 -9.18 -18.56
C LYS A 141 -33.96 -9.67 -17.82
N LEU A 142 -34.04 -10.90 -17.30
CA LEU A 142 -32.87 -11.56 -16.72
C LEU A 142 -31.83 -11.83 -17.83
N LYS A 143 -30.58 -11.39 -17.56
CA LYS A 143 -29.39 -11.63 -18.39
C LYS A 143 -28.31 -12.13 -17.47
N THR A 144 -27.58 -13.16 -17.83
CA THR A 144 -26.57 -13.80 -16.98
C THR A 144 -25.19 -13.82 -17.62
N ASN A 145 -25.08 -13.52 -18.90
CA ASN A 145 -23.81 -13.39 -19.58
C ASN A 145 -23.24 -11.97 -19.37
N PRO A 146 -21.96 -11.80 -18.96
CA PRO A 146 -21.34 -10.49 -18.75
C PRO A 146 -21.44 -9.54 -19.94
N THR A 147 -21.29 -10.02 -21.15
CA THR A 147 -21.43 -9.19 -22.37
C THR A 147 -22.83 -8.62 -22.56
N ASP A 148 -23.88 -9.30 -22.05
CA ASP A 148 -25.28 -8.92 -22.22
C ASP A 148 -25.79 -8.04 -21.08
N TYR A 149 -25.28 -8.24 -19.85
CA TYR A 149 -25.73 -7.45 -18.70
C TYR A 149 -24.87 -6.19 -18.44
N ALA A 150 -23.66 -6.10 -18.98
CA ALA A 150 -22.87 -4.89 -18.84
C ALA A 150 -23.60 -3.67 -19.42
N VAL A 151 -23.61 -2.57 -18.66
CA VAL A 151 -24.38 -1.37 -19.00
C VAL A 151 -23.46 -0.16 -19.11
N ASP A 152 -23.80 0.75 -20.03
CA ASP A 152 -23.10 2.02 -20.14
C ASP A 152 -23.36 2.90 -18.92
N TYR A 153 -22.31 3.57 -18.46
CA TYR A 153 -22.37 4.56 -17.38
C TYR A 153 -21.48 5.78 -17.72
N THR A 154 -21.60 6.84 -16.96
CA THR A 154 -20.81 8.05 -17.15
C THR A 154 -20.21 8.55 -15.83
N HIS A 155 -19.04 9.16 -15.89
CA HIS A 155 -18.39 9.76 -14.73
C HIS A 155 -19.12 10.98 -14.17
N GLN A 156 -20.05 11.59 -14.93
CA GLN A 156 -20.88 12.70 -14.43
C GLN A 156 -21.80 12.26 -13.27
N GLU A 157 -22.22 10.99 -13.29
CA GLU A 157 -23.07 10.41 -12.25
C GLU A 157 -22.28 9.62 -11.18
N GLU A 158 -20.96 9.55 -11.36
CA GLU A 158 -20.06 8.78 -10.51
C GLU A 158 -19.48 9.63 -9.39
N VAL A 159 -19.58 9.16 -8.17
CA VAL A 159 -18.98 9.78 -6.98
C VAL A 159 -18.18 8.73 -6.23
N ALA A 160 -16.91 9.01 -5.95
CA ALA A 160 -16.07 8.18 -5.11
C ALA A 160 -15.39 9.01 -4.00
N THR A 161 -15.44 8.49 -2.78
CA THR A 161 -14.66 8.91 -1.63
C THR A 161 -14.07 7.66 -0.97
N PRO A 162 -13.11 7.75 -0.07
CA PRO A 162 -12.60 6.57 0.64
C PRO A 162 -13.67 5.77 1.41
N ALA A 163 -14.81 6.39 1.71
CA ALA A 163 -15.89 5.79 2.51
C ALA A 163 -17.18 5.52 1.74
N TYR A 164 -17.29 5.99 0.50
CA TYR A 164 -18.54 5.94 -0.24
C TYR A 164 -18.33 5.97 -1.75
N TYR A 165 -19.08 5.14 -2.44
CA TYR A 165 -19.20 5.14 -3.89
C TYR A 165 -20.67 5.24 -4.32
N LYS A 166 -20.94 5.94 -5.43
CA LYS A 166 -22.26 6.03 -6.04
C LYS A 166 -22.11 6.13 -7.56
N THR A 167 -22.99 5.45 -8.30
CA THR A 167 -23.22 5.69 -9.75
C THR A 167 -24.68 5.42 -10.12
N ASP A 168 -25.18 6.16 -11.10
CA ASP A 168 -26.45 5.87 -11.76
C ASP A 168 -26.20 5.03 -13.02
N LEU A 169 -27.08 4.08 -13.27
CA LEU A 169 -27.05 3.16 -14.43
C LEU A 169 -28.25 3.48 -15.33
N PRO A 170 -28.14 4.44 -16.25
CA PRO A 170 -29.29 4.93 -17.03
C PRO A 170 -29.97 3.83 -17.85
N GLY A 171 -29.20 2.88 -18.41
CA GLY A 171 -29.73 1.76 -19.19
C GLY A 171 -30.64 0.82 -18.40
N TYR A 172 -30.52 0.81 -17.07
CA TYR A 172 -31.36 0.03 -16.16
C TYR A 172 -32.26 0.90 -15.27
N ASN A 173 -32.16 2.22 -15.32
CA ASN A 173 -32.84 3.13 -14.41
C ASN A 173 -32.62 2.73 -12.92
N LEU A 174 -31.39 2.42 -12.56
CA LEU A 174 -30.98 2.05 -11.22
C LEU A 174 -29.86 2.97 -10.72
N ARG A 175 -29.85 3.22 -9.41
CA ARG A 175 -28.72 3.80 -8.68
C ARG A 175 -28.07 2.74 -7.84
N THR A 176 -26.75 2.70 -7.87
CA THR A 176 -25.93 1.82 -7.04
C THR A 176 -25.07 2.66 -6.10
N GLU A 177 -25.14 2.36 -4.81
CA GLU A 177 -24.36 2.99 -3.74
C GLU A 177 -23.62 1.92 -2.96
N ALA A 178 -22.39 2.21 -2.48
CA ALA A 178 -21.60 1.28 -1.68
C ALA A 178 -20.84 1.99 -0.57
N THR A 179 -20.73 1.33 0.57
CA THR A 179 -19.87 1.68 1.70
C THR A 179 -19.32 0.41 2.35
N ALA A 180 -18.30 0.53 3.23
CA ALA A 180 -17.66 -0.65 3.79
C ALA A 180 -17.14 -0.44 5.21
N THR A 181 -16.94 -1.57 5.88
CA THR A 181 -16.13 -1.74 7.09
C THR A 181 -14.85 -2.52 6.75
N LEU A 182 -14.11 -3.00 7.75
CA LEU A 182 -12.83 -3.72 7.51
C LEU A 182 -13.01 -5.01 6.68
N ARG A 183 -14.11 -5.73 6.90
CA ARG A 183 -14.37 -7.05 6.29
C ARG A 183 -15.70 -7.11 5.54
N CYS A 184 -16.51 -6.06 5.61
CA CYS A 184 -17.89 -6.13 5.12
C CYS A 184 -18.23 -4.94 4.23
N GLY A 185 -19.12 -5.16 3.26
CA GLY A 185 -19.70 -4.12 2.42
C GLY A 185 -21.20 -4.01 2.59
N LEU A 186 -21.71 -2.79 2.47
CA LEU A 186 -23.12 -2.49 2.36
C LEU A 186 -23.39 -1.81 1.02
N ILE A 187 -24.13 -2.50 0.16
CA ILE A 187 -24.53 -2.00 -1.16
C ILE A 187 -26.01 -1.69 -1.11
N LYS A 188 -26.40 -0.55 -1.66
CA LYS A 188 -27.80 -0.12 -1.76
C LYS A 188 -28.14 0.12 -3.21
N ILE A 189 -29.18 -0.54 -3.70
CA ILE A 189 -29.73 -0.37 -5.04
C ILE A 189 -31.04 0.38 -4.93
N THR A 190 -31.19 1.47 -5.68
CA THR A 190 -32.43 2.27 -5.72
C THR A 190 -33.03 2.21 -7.13
N ALA A 191 -34.31 1.88 -7.23
CA ALA A 191 -35.05 1.93 -8.50
C ALA A 191 -35.40 3.39 -8.84
N LEU A 192 -34.90 3.91 -9.95
CA LEU A 192 -35.23 5.25 -10.44
C LEU A 192 -36.53 5.25 -11.28
N LYS A 193 -36.96 4.03 -11.69
CA LYS A 193 -38.23 3.75 -12.35
C LYS A 193 -38.77 2.40 -11.86
N ALA A 194 -40.08 2.21 -11.86
CA ALA A 194 -40.69 0.93 -11.51
C ALA A 194 -40.33 -0.14 -12.54
N ASP A 195 -39.82 -1.31 -12.08
CA ASP A 195 -39.47 -2.42 -12.96
C ASP A 195 -39.26 -3.74 -12.17
N SER A 196 -39.07 -4.82 -12.92
CA SER A 196 -38.48 -6.07 -12.42
C SER A 196 -36.95 -5.88 -12.32
N VAL A 197 -36.41 -6.01 -11.14
CA VAL A 197 -34.98 -5.85 -10.88
C VAL A 197 -34.38 -7.18 -10.47
N TYR A 198 -33.23 -7.54 -11.03
CA TYR A 198 -32.46 -8.70 -10.62
C TYR A 198 -31.13 -8.30 -10.03
N LEU A 199 -30.71 -9.01 -9.00
CA LEU A 199 -29.34 -8.97 -8.50
C LEU A 199 -28.63 -10.24 -8.98
N LEU A 200 -27.54 -10.06 -9.70
CA LEU A 200 -26.62 -11.14 -10.05
C LEU A 200 -25.48 -11.16 -9.05
N ILE A 201 -25.15 -12.32 -8.51
CA ILE A 201 -24.04 -12.52 -7.57
C ILE A 201 -23.13 -13.57 -8.19
N THR A 202 -21.94 -13.18 -8.58
CA THR A 202 -20.99 -14.02 -9.30
C THR A 202 -19.67 -14.15 -8.51
N PRO A 203 -19.40 -15.30 -7.88
CA PRO A 203 -18.05 -15.65 -7.47
C PRO A 203 -17.15 -15.69 -8.70
N ASN A 204 -15.94 -15.19 -8.57
CA ASN A 204 -14.97 -15.19 -9.65
C ASN A 204 -14.36 -16.60 -9.79
N SER A 205 -14.99 -17.43 -10.57
CA SER A 205 -14.58 -18.82 -10.77
C SER A 205 -13.80 -19.00 -12.08
N ASP A 206 -12.71 -18.25 -12.25
CA ASP A 206 -11.85 -18.22 -13.44
C ASP A 206 -11.32 -19.59 -13.87
N GLN A 207 -11.21 -20.53 -12.94
CA GLN A 207 -10.77 -21.91 -13.21
C GLN A 207 -11.92 -22.94 -13.15
N GLY A 208 -13.16 -22.50 -13.28
CA GLY A 208 -14.32 -23.39 -13.18
C GLY A 208 -14.48 -24.02 -11.79
N LYS A 209 -14.00 -23.35 -10.76
CA LYS A 209 -14.13 -23.72 -9.36
C LYS A 209 -14.97 -22.68 -8.63
N GLY A 210 -15.58 -23.07 -7.53
CA GLY A 210 -16.38 -22.16 -6.72
C GLY A 210 -17.73 -22.73 -6.34
N TYR A 211 -18.44 -22.01 -5.50
CA TYR A 211 -19.72 -22.43 -4.95
C TYR A 211 -20.59 -21.24 -4.62
N ILE A 212 -21.88 -21.35 -4.87
CA ILE A 212 -22.90 -20.42 -4.40
C ILE A 212 -24.18 -21.15 -4.01
N LYS A 213 -24.81 -20.72 -2.91
CA LYS A 213 -26.07 -21.23 -2.38
C LYS A 213 -26.98 -20.10 -1.96
N ILE A 214 -28.28 -20.25 -2.24
CA ILE A 214 -29.36 -19.35 -1.83
C ILE A 214 -30.19 -20.04 -0.73
N ASP A 215 -30.41 -19.41 0.40
CA ASP A 215 -31.46 -19.73 1.37
C ASP A 215 -32.60 -18.72 1.20
N ARG A 216 -33.58 -19.11 0.43
CA ARG A 216 -34.70 -18.24 0.06
C ARG A 216 -35.54 -17.81 1.27
N GLN A 217 -35.70 -18.71 2.23
CA GLN A 217 -36.54 -18.42 3.42
C GLN A 217 -35.89 -17.34 4.32
N LYS A 218 -34.56 -17.36 4.44
CA LYS A 218 -33.81 -16.43 5.25
C LYS A 218 -33.36 -15.18 4.48
N GLY A 219 -33.45 -15.15 3.16
CA GLY A 219 -32.88 -14.10 2.33
C GLY A 219 -31.35 -14.08 2.41
N GLU A 220 -30.72 -15.25 2.55
CA GLU A 220 -29.28 -15.41 2.73
C GLU A 220 -28.66 -16.08 1.49
N ILE A 221 -27.51 -15.58 1.07
CA ILE A 221 -26.71 -16.14 -0.01
C ILE A 221 -25.31 -16.36 0.54
N SER A 222 -24.72 -17.50 0.24
CA SER A 222 -23.36 -17.83 0.68
C SER A 222 -22.59 -18.56 -0.39
N GLY A 223 -21.27 -18.44 -0.35
CA GLY A 223 -20.43 -19.10 -1.33
C GLY A 223 -18.95 -18.89 -1.07
N TYR A 224 -18.15 -19.36 -2.02
CA TYR A 224 -16.71 -19.17 -2.00
C TYR A 224 -16.13 -19.22 -3.42
N ASN A 225 -14.96 -18.56 -3.55
CA ASN A 225 -14.09 -18.67 -4.72
C ASN A 225 -12.70 -19.15 -4.25
N PRO A 226 -12.20 -20.32 -4.73
CA PRO A 226 -10.87 -20.80 -4.43
C PRO A 226 -9.80 -19.85 -4.93
N VAL A 227 -8.74 -19.66 -4.14
CA VAL A 227 -7.60 -18.82 -4.52
C VAL A 227 -6.49 -19.68 -5.09
N HIS A 228 -5.89 -19.24 -6.19
CA HIS A 228 -4.78 -19.90 -6.87
C HIS A 228 -3.52 -19.04 -6.76
N ARG A 229 -2.37 -19.70 -6.68
CA ARG A 229 -1.05 -19.05 -6.58
C ARG A 229 -0.72 -18.31 -7.87
N ILE A 230 0.00 -17.21 -7.71
CA ILE A 230 0.62 -16.46 -8.82
C ILE A 230 2.15 -16.53 -8.71
N TYR A 231 2.84 -16.16 -9.78
CA TYR A 231 4.30 -16.23 -9.89
C TYR A 231 4.80 -17.66 -9.65
N GLN A 232 5.57 -17.91 -8.62
CA GLN A 232 6.02 -19.27 -8.30
C GLN A 232 4.83 -20.16 -7.93
N GLY A 233 4.70 -21.30 -8.60
CA GLY A 233 3.57 -22.22 -8.43
C GLY A 233 2.28 -21.74 -9.09
N TRP A 234 2.36 -20.95 -10.14
CA TRP A 234 1.20 -20.43 -10.91
C TRP A 234 0.10 -21.47 -11.14
N GLY A 235 -1.15 -21.10 -10.81
CA GLY A 235 -2.34 -21.91 -11.02
C GLY A 235 -2.55 -23.03 -10.01
N GLN A 236 -1.58 -23.31 -9.12
CA GLN A 236 -1.79 -24.26 -8.02
C GLN A 236 -2.68 -23.64 -6.94
N PRO A 237 -3.46 -24.43 -6.17
CA PRO A 237 -4.23 -23.90 -5.04
C PRO A 237 -3.32 -23.14 -4.05
N ALA A 238 -3.76 -21.96 -3.63
CA ALA A 238 -3.07 -21.19 -2.60
C ALA A 238 -3.35 -21.72 -1.18
N GLY A 239 -4.29 -22.67 -1.04
CA GLY A 239 -4.63 -23.32 0.23
C GLY A 239 -5.67 -22.58 1.06
N PHE A 240 -6.42 -21.67 0.46
CA PHE A 240 -7.57 -20.98 1.05
C PHE A 240 -8.55 -20.51 -0.04
N SER A 241 -9.71 -20.00 0.36
CA SER A 241 -10.73 -19.45 -0.53
C SER A 241 -11.19 -18.09 -0.03
N GLY A 242 -11.70 -17.25 -0.92
CA GLY A 242 -12.49 -16.08 -0.59
C GLY A 242 -13.93 -16.51 -0.30
N TYR A 243 -14.28 -16.62 0.98
CA TYR A 243 -15.65 -16.95 1.42
C TYR A 243 -16.48 -15.69 1.57
N PHE A 244 -17.76 -15.79 1.28
CA PHE A 244 -18.71 -14.70 1.46
C PHE A 244 -20.04 -15.17 2.04
N PHE A 245 -20.68 -14.25 2.73
CA PHE A 245 -22.04 -14.40 3.22
C PHE A 245 -22.80 -13.08 3.02
N ILE A 246 -23.95 -13.16 2.35
CA ILE A 246 -24.77 -12.02 1.99
C ILE A 246 -26.15 -12.17 2.62
N ARG A 247 -26.68 -11.07 3.17
CA ARG A 247 -28.04 -10.99 3.72
C ARG A 247 -28.81 -9.86 3.05
N ILE A 248 -30.02 -10.18 2.56
CA ILE A 248 -30.94 -9.24 1.94
C ILE A 248 -32.27 -9.30 2.71
N LYS A 249 -32.67 -8.17 3.31
CA LYS A 249 -33.87 -8.12 4.13
C LYS A 249 -35.18 -8.04 3.32
N LYS A 250 -35.11 -7.52 2.06
CA LYS A 250 -36.25 -7.44 1.16
C LYS A 250 -36.52 -8.81 0.53
N GLY A 251 -37.74 -9.32 0.65
CA GLY A 251 -38.14 -10.57 0.01
C GLY A 251 -38.05 -10.51 -1.53
N PHE A 252 -37.56 -11.57 -2.15
CA PHE A 252 -37.47 -11.69 -3.60
C PHE A 252 -38.48 -12.68 -4.14
N THR A 253 -39.03 -12.39 -5.34
CA THR A 253 -40.10 -13.14 -5.97
C THR A 253 -39.57 -14.35 -6.72
N ARG A 254 -38.35 -14.27 -7.25
CA ARG A 254 -37.67 -15.32 -8.02
C ARG A 254 -36.25 -15.49 -7.56
N SER A 255 -35.72 -16.70 -7.65
CA SER A 255 -34.31 -16.98 -7.41
C SER A 255 -33.87 -18.24 -8.12
N GLY A 256 -32.61 -18.37 -8.39
CA GLY A 256 -31.98 -19.54 -8.96
C GLY A 256 -30.51 -19.28 -9.26
N VAL A 257 -29.89 -20.25 -9.91
CA VAL A 257 -28.47 -20.22 -10.25
C VAL A 257 -28.28 -20.25 -11.76
N PHE A 258 -27.06 -19.88 -12.20
CA PHE A 258 -26.71 -19.94 -13.63
C PHE A 258 -25.24 -20.32 -13.81
N SER A 259 -24.90 -20.78 -15.02
CA SER A 259 -23.51 -21.01 -15.46
C SER A 259 -23.48 -20.89 -16.99
N GLY A 260 -22.48 -20.12 -17.50
CA GLY A 260 -22.28 -19.96 -18.94
C GLY A 260 -23.53 -19.53 -19.71
N GLY A 261 -24.39 -18.70 -19.16
CA GLY A 261 -25.65 -18.24 -19.74
C GLY A 261 -26.86 -19.17 -19.49
N ASN A 262 -26.66 -20.39 -19.03
CA ASN A 262 -27.74 -21.34 -18.69
C ASN A 262 -28.31 -21.03 -17.31
N VAL A 263 -29.62 -20.86 -17.22
CA VAL A 263 -30.35 -20.51 -16.00
C VAL A 263 -31.12 -21.70 -15.47
N SER A 264 -31.06 -21.92 -14.15
CA SER A 264 -31.79 -22.98 -13.46
C SER A 264 -32.49 -22.42 -12.20
N ALA A 265 -33.61 -23.04 -11.83
CA ALA A 265 -34.33 -22.76 -10.59
C ALA A 265 -33.69 -23.42 -9.35
N HIS A 266 -32.61 -24.19 -9.50
CA HIS A 266 -31.88 -24.74 -8.37
C HIS A 266 -31.37 -23.62 -7.45
N GLN A 267 -31.19 -23.93 -6.17
CA GLN A 267 -30.77 -22.94 -5.17
C GLN A 267 -29.27 -23.05 -4.81
N SER A 268 -28.53 -23.90 -5.52
CA SER A 268 -27.07 -23.99 -5.39
C SER A 268 -26.46 -24.51 -6.69
N ILE A 269 -25.18 -24.11 -6.88
CA ILE A 269 -24.32 -24.55 -7.98
C ILE A 269 -22.87 -24.57 -7.53
N GLU A 270 -22.10 -25.53 -8.02
CA GLU A 270 -20.72 -25.74 -7.63
C GLU A 270 -19.86 -26.15 -8.83
N ASN A 271 -18.60 -25.70 -8.84
CA ASN A 271 -17.57 -26.15 -9.79
C ASN A 271 -17.97 -26.05 -11.26
N GLN A 272 -18.59 -24.93 -11.64
CA GLN A 272 -18.92 -24.60 -13.02
C GLN A 272 -18.23 -23.30 -13.45
N ILE A 273 -17.93 -23.13 -14.72
CA ILE A 273 -17.43 -21.92 -15.31
C ILE A 273 -18.51 -20.85 -15.28
N ASP A 274 -18.15 -19.60 -14.95
CA ASP A 274 -19.05 -18.43 -14.92
C ASP A 274 -20.34 -18.71 -14.10
N LEU A 275 -20.19 -19.39 -12.97
CA LEU A 275 -21.32 -19.67 -12.09
C LEU A 275 -21.78 -18.42 -11.33
N GLY A 276 -23.05 -18.38 -11.03
CA GLY A 276 -23.62 -17.29 -10.23
C GLY A 276 -25.04 -17.62 -9.73
N ALA A 277 -25.58 -16.71 -8.93
CA ALA A 277 -26.94 -16.69 -8.46
C ALA A 277 -27.67 -15.45 -8.95
N TYR A 278 -29.00 -15.58 -9.15
CA TYR A 278 -29.86 -14.43 -9.41
C TYR A 278 -31.05 -14.39 -8.44
N LEU A 279 -31.39 -13.15 -8.03
CA LEU A 279 -32.53 -12.85 -7.17
C LEU A 279 -33.39 -11.79 -7.85
N GLY A 280 -34.69 -12.05 -8.05
CA GLY A 280 -35.63 -11.17 -8.75
C GLY A 280 -36.57 -10.46 -7.80
N PHE A 281 -36.76 -9.17 -8.02
CA PHE A 281 -37.61 -8.25 -7.22
C PHE A 281 -38.56 -7.53 -8.18
N LYS A 282 -39.67 -7.05 -7.63
CA LYS A 282 -40.51 -6.02 -8.25
C LYS A 282 -40.35 -4.75 -7.42
N LEU A 283 -39.86 -3.68 -8.01
CA LEU A 283 -39.64 -2.41 -7.32
C LEU A 283 -40.47 -1.29 -7.94
N GLN A 284 -41.02 -0.44 -7.11
CA GLN A 284 -41.56 0.86 -7.49
C GLN A 284 -40.47 1.91 -7.53
N LYS A 285 -40.70 3.03 -8.20
CA LYS A 285 -39.78 4.18 -8.20
C LYS A 285 -39.47 4.61 -6.75
N GLY A 286 -38.21 4.77 -6.43
CA GLY A 286 -37.71 5.17 -5.10
C GLY A 286 -37.55 4.01 -4.13
N GLU A 287 -38.04 2.79 -4.42
CA GLU A 287 -37.80 1.64 -3.56
C GLU A 287 -36.34 1.15 -3.64
N THR A 288 -35.86 0.59 -2.53
CA THR A 288 -34.45 0.19 -2.36
C THR A 288 -34.30 -1.27 -1.99
N ILE A 289 -33.15 -1.83 -2.35
CA ILE A 289 -32.64 -3.10 -1.85
C ILE A 289 -31.31 -2.80 -1.12
N SER A 290 -31.22 -3.18 0.15
CA SER A 290 -29.97 -3.14 0.91
C SER A 290 -29.36 -4.54 0.99
N ILE A 291 -28.11 -4.66 0.59
CA ILE A 291 -27.33 -5.88 0.49
C ILE A 291 -26.19 -5.80 1.48
N TYR A 292 -26.22 -6.62 2.51
CA TYR A 292 -25.21 -6.73 3.54
C TYR A 292 -24.30 -7.90 3.23
N ALA A 293 -23.02 -7.65 2.96
CA ALA A 293 -22.07 -8.68 2.54
C ALA A 293 -20.86 -8.74 3.48
N GLY A 294 -20.60 -9.90 4.06
CA GLY A 294 -19.41 -10.21 4.84
C GLY A 294 -18.46 -11.09 4.04
N THR A 295 -17.16 -10.87 4.19
CA THR A 295 -16.11 -11.68 3.58
C THR A 295 -15.22 -12.33 4.65
N SER A 296 -14.54 -13.42 4.28
CA SER A 296 -13.57 -14.14 5.10
C SER A 296 -12.65 -14.98 4.22
N PHE A 297 -11.46 -15.29 4.73
CA PHE A 297 -10.56 -16.24 4.09
C PHE A 297 -10.55 -17.61 4.77
N THR A 298 -11.39 -17.82 5.79
CA THR A 298 -11.42 -19.07 6.56
C THR A 298 -12.66 -19.92 6.36
N SER A 299 -13.87 -19.32 6.32
CA SER A 299 -15.11 -20.06 6.10
C SER A 299 -16.32 -19.14 5.85
N ILE A 300 -17.41 -19.71 5.31
CA ILE A 300 -18.72 -19.04 5.21
C ILE A 300 -19.23 -18.63 6.60
N ALA A 301 -19.04 -19.47 7.62
CA ALA A 301 -19.46 -19.17 8.98
C ALA A 301 -18.71 -17.94 9.55
N ALA A 302 -17.42 -17.79 9.26
CA ALA A 302 -16.63 -16.64 9.65
C ALA A 302 -17.06 -15.39 8.88
N ALA A 303 -17.35 -15.47 7.58
CA ALA A 303 -17.91 -14.37 6.80
C ALA A 303 -19.25 -13.89 7.38
N LYS A 304 -20.10 -14.80 7.84
CA LYS A 304 -21.34 -14.49 8.55
C LYS A 304 -21.06 -13.79 9.89
N LEU A 305 -20.13 -14.29 10.68
CA LEU A 305 -19.74 -13.71 11.96
C LEU A 305 -19.17 -12.29 11.78
N ASN A 306 -18.33 -12.08 10.79
CA ASN A 306 -17.80 -10.76 10.40
C ASN A 306 -18.97 -9.79 10.09
N LEU A 307 -19.94 -10.23 9.28
CA LEU A 307 -21.10 -9.43 8.93
C LEU A 307 -21.93 -9.05 10.16
N GLU A 308 -22.24 -10.00 11.01
CA GLU A 308 -23.06 -9.79 12.22
C GLU A 308 -22.35 -8.87 13.23
N THR A 309 -21.05 -8.93 13.30
CA THR A 309 -20.25 -8.09 14.21
C THR A 309 -20.08 -6.66 13.68
N GLU A 310 -19.77 -6.48 12.41
CA GLU A 310 -19.36 -5.18 11.86
C GLU A 310 -20.52 -4.32 11.35
N LEU A 311 -21.53 -4.92 10.70
CA LEU A 311 -22.64 -4.18 10.08
C LEU A 311 -23.92 -4.22 10.89
N ASN A 312 -24.25 -5.32 11.52
CA ASN A 312 -25.42 -5.51 12.41
C ASN A 312 -26.65 -4.63 12.05
N SER A 313 -27.11 -4.67 10.79
CA SER A 313 -28.29 -3.93 10.32
C SER A 313 -28.15 -2.39 10.27
N ALA A 314 -26.96 -1.84 10.38
CA ALA A 314 -26.73 -0.40 10.21
C ALA A 314 -27.19 0.08 8.82
N ASN A 315 -27.64 1.32 8.70
CA ASN A 315 -27.93 1.93 7.41
C ASN A 315 -26.66 2.45 6.72
N LEU A 316 -26.78 2.76 5.44
CA LEU A 316 -25.67 3.23 4.60
C LEU A 316 -25.00 4.46 5.21
N GLU A 317 -25.79 5.46 5.58
CA GLU A 317 -25.34 6.76 6.08
C GLU A 317 -24.50 6.61 7.36
N THR A 318 -24.92 5.70 8.26
CA THR A 318 -24.21 5.39 9.51
C THR A 318 -22.82 4.81 9.21
N ILE A 319 -22.72 3.86 8.27
CA ILE A 319 -21.45 3.24 7.92
C ILE A 319 -20.54 4.24 7.19
N VAL A 320 -21.08 5.02 6.25
CA VAL A 320 -20.35 6.10 5.58
C VAL A 320 -19.74 7.05 6.61
N ALA A 321 -20.55 7.50 7.59
CA ALA A 321 -20.07 8.41 8.64
C ALA A 321 -18.99 7.77 9.53
N LYS A 322 -19.13 6.48 9.86
CA LYS A 322 -18.14 5.72 10.64
C LYS A 322 -16.81 5.59 9.87
N THR A 323 -16.87 5.15 8.64
CA THR A 323 -15.67 4.94 7.78
C THR A 323 -15.00 6.26 7.43
N SER A 324 -15.77 7.32 7.13
CA SER A 324 -15.24 8.68 6.95
C SER A 324 -14.46 9.15 8.17
N ARG A 325 -15.00 8.90 9.38
CA ARG A 325 -14.32 9.30 10.62
C ARG A 325 -13.00 8.56 10.84
N VAL A 326 -12.95 7.28 10.47
CA VAL A 326 -11.68 6.51 10.51
C VAL A 326 -10.64 7.12 9.56
N TRP A 327 -11.04 7.49 8.33
CA TRP A 327 -10.16 8.16 7.38
C TRP A 327 -9.74 9.56 7.84
N GLU A 328 -10.66 10.35 8.39
CA GLU A 328 -10.31 11.68 8.96
C GLU A 328 -9.24 11.56 10.04
N GLN A 329 -9.35 10.58 10.93
CA GLN A 329 -8.36 10.33 11.96
C GLN A 329 -7.03 9.88 11.38
N SER A 330 -7.06 9.02 10.37
CA SER A 330 -5.85 8.44 9.77
C SER A 330 -5.08 9.44 8.92
N LEU A 331 -5.76 10.18 8.05
CA LEU A 331 -5.17 11.21 7.20
C LEU A 331 -4.78 12.45 8.01
N GLY A 332 -5.57 12.81 9.01
CA GLY A 332 -5.34 13.96 9.89
C GLY A 332 -4.14 13.81 10.85
N GLN A 333 -3.46 12.64 10.86
CA GLN A 333 -2.15 12.53 11.51
C GLN A 333 -1.10 13.46 10.87
N VAL A 334 -1.28 13.80 9.57
CA VAL A 334 -0.44 14.77 8.87
C VAL A 334 -1.33 15.89 8.34
N GLU A 335 -1.27 17.04 8.98
CA GLU A 335 -2.00 18.24 8.56
C GLU A 335 -1.10 19.14 7.72
N VAL A 336 -1.54 19.52 6.51
CA VAL A 336 -0.80 20.42 5.64
C VAL A 336 -1.55 21.73 5.43
N LYS A 337 -0.80 22.86 5.44
CA LYS A 337 -1.32 24.19 5.11
C LYS A 337 -0.58 24.73 3.90
N ASP A 338 -1.33 25.06 2.89
CA ASP A 338 -0.83 25.66 1.66
C ASP A 338 -1.97 26.36 0.92
N PRO A 339 -1.73 27.49 0.23
CA PRO A 339 -2.75 28.10 -0.61
C PRO A 339 -3.05 27.30 -1.88
N ASN A 340 -2.19 26.37 -2.28
CA ASN A 340 -2.37 25.53 -3.45
C ASN A 340 -3.22 24.29 -3.11
N GLU A 341 -4.50 24.36 -3.45
CA GLU A 341 -5.45 23.27 -3.22
C GLU A 341 -5.12 22.00 -4.04
N LYS A 342 -4.53 22.13 -5.23
CA LYS A 342 -4.05 21.01 -6.05
C LYS A 342 -3.03 20.16 -5.28
N ASN A 343 -2.01 20.79 -4.70
CA ASN A 343 -0.98 20.08 -3.93
C ASN A 343 -1.57 19.32 -2.73
N LYS A 344 -2.60 19.90 -2.09
CA LYS A 344 -3.28 19.21 -0.98
C LYS A 344 -4.06 17.99 -1.48
N ARG A 345 -4.73 18.07 -2.62
CA ARG A 345 -5.45 16.92 -3.21
C ARG A 345 -4.48 15.80 -3.58
N ILE A 346 -3.37 16.10 -4.24
CA ILE A 346 -2.34 15.09 -4.55
C ILE A 346 -1.79 14.48 -3.26
N PHE A 347 -1.46 15.28 -2.26
CA PHE A 347 -0.90 14.82 -0.99
C PHE A 347 -1.83 13.87 -0.22
N TYR A 348 -3.08 14.27 -0.02
CA TYR A 348 -4.02 13.42 0.72
C TYR A 348 -4.47 12.20 -0.07
N THR A 349 -4.46 12.27 -1.40
CA THR A 349 -4.67 11.10 -2.26
C THR A 349 -3.50 10.14 -2.15
N ALA A 350 -2.26 10.62 -2.19
CA ALA A 350 -1.07 9.80 -1.97
C ALA A 350 -1.06 9.17 -0.56
N LEU A 351 -1.42 9.94 0.48
CA LEU A 351 -1.52 9.43 1.84
C LEU A 351 -2.64 8.38 2.00
N TYR A 352 -3.73 8.49 1.22
CA TYR A 352 -4.78 7.47 1.14
C TYR A 352 -4.28 6.20 0.44
N HIS A 353 -3.61 6.30 -0.72
CA HIS A 353 -3.05 5.14 -1.43
C HIS A 353 -2.03 4.38 -0.57
N ALA A 354 -1.14 5.09 0.12
CA ALA A 354 -0.12 4.50 1.01
C ALA A 354 -0.70 3.74 2.22
N GLN A 355 -2.02 3.79 2.45
CA GLN A 355 -2.70 3.11 3.56
C GLN A 355 -3.69 2.03 3.09
N GLN A 356 -3.57 1.54 1.88
CA GLN A 356 -4.41 0.45 1.38
C GLN A 356 -3.81 -0.93 1.59
N HIS A 357 -2.49 -1.05 1.68
CA HIS A 357 -1.73 -2.29 1.82
C HIS A 357 -0.64 -2.18 2.88
N PRO A 358 -0.20 -3.35 3.46
CA PRO A 358 -0.76 -4.70 3.32
C PRO A 358 -2.18 -4.80 3.86
N ARG A 359 -2.93 -5.85 3.47
CA ARG A 359 -4.34 -6.03 3.88
C ARG A 359 -4.49 -6.87 5.12
N LEU A 360 -5.48 -6.54 5.93
CA LEU A 360 -5.96 -7.36 7.03
C LEU A 360 -6.40 -8.74 6.51
N PHE A 361 -6.00 -9.81 7.19
CA PHE A 361 -6.22 -11.17 6.70
C PHE A 361 -6.87 -12.11 7.71
N ASN A 362 -7.23 -11.61 8.90
CA ASN A 362 -7.95 -12.36 9.93
C ASN A 362 -9.38 -11.90 10.14
N ASP A 363 -10.23 -12.83 10.53
CA ASP A 363 -11.62 -12.62 10.91
C ASP A 363 -11.74 -11.92 12.27
N VAL A 364 -12.95 -11.51 12.66
CA VAL A 364 -13.22 -10.83 13.95
C VAL A 364 -12.94 -11.72 15.17
N ASP A 365 -12.98 -13.05 14.99
CA ASP A 365 -12.63 -14.03 16.03
C ASP A 365 -11.11 -14.31 16.08
N GLY A 366 -10.29 -13.61 15.28
CA GLY A 366 -8.86 -13.84 15.13
C GLY A 366 -8.49 -15.00 14.19
N GLY A 367 -9.46 -15.64 13.56
CA GLY A 367 -9.25 -16.74 12.62
C GLY A 367 -8.58 -16.25 11.32
N TYR A 368 -7.56 -16.97 10.82
CA TYR A 368 -6.90 -16.69 9.55
C TYR A 368 -6.43 -18.01 8.90
N PRO A 369 -6.25 -18.07 7.56
CA PRO A 369 -5.69 -19.24 6.92
C PRO A 369 -4.19 -19.34 7.19
N GLN A 370 -3.71 -20.54 7.53
CA GLN A 370 -2.28 -20.81 7.73
C GLN A 370 -1.51 -20.43 6.47
N PHE A 371 -0.37 -19.72 6.64
CA PHE A 371 0.49 -19.36 5.53
C PHE A 371 1.05 -20.60 4.81
N ALA A 372 0.99 -20.59 3.47
CA ALA A 372 1.38 -21.73 2.62
C ALA A 372 0.74 -23.04 3.07
N GLY A 373 -0.44 -22.96 3.69
CA GLY A 373 -1.16 -24.10 4.25
C GLY A 373 -2.09 -24.75 3.23
N ASN A 374 -2.84 -25.74 3.70
CA ASN A 374 -3.86 -26.44 2.91
C ASN A 374 -5.19 -26.35 3.64
N TYR A 375 -5.89 -25.23 3.48
CA TYR A 375 -7.20 -24.92 4.10
C TYR A 375 -7.21 -25.06 5.65
N THR A 376 -6.04 -24.92 6.27
CA THR A 376 -5.92 -24.99 7.73
C THR A 376 -6.19 -23.63 8.33
N LYS A 377 -7.21 -23.53 9.21
CA LYS A 377 -7.49 -22.32 10.00
C LYS A 377 -6.56 -22.28 11.22
N LYS A 378 -5.97 -21.10 11.47
CA LYS A 378 -5.28 -20.70 12.70
C LYS A 378 -6.07 -19.60 13.38
N VAL A 379 -5.78 -19.33 14.66
CA VAL A 379 -6.45 -18.28 15.43
C VAL A 379 -5.39 -17.49 16.21
N LEU A 380 -5.41 -16.17 16.06
CA LEU A 380 -4.66 -15.24 16.91
C LEU A 380 -5.47 -14.90 18.15
N LYS A 381 -4.80 -14.84 19.31
CA LYS A 381 -5.39 -14.37 20.57
C LYS A 381 -5.31 -12.85 20.74
N LYS A 382 -4.33 -12.26 20.10
CA LYS A 382 -4.03 -10.81 20.06
C LYS A 382 -3.53 -10.45 18.69
N ASP A 383 -3.46 -9.16 18.43
CA ASP A 383 -2.92 -8.56 17.21
C ASP A 383 -3.74 -8.94 15.96
N ASN A 384 -3.32 -8.47 14.82
CA ASN A 384 -3.93 -8.81 13.54
C ASN A 384 -2.91 -9.50 12.64
N TYR A 385 -3.42 -10.30 11.71
CA TYR A 385 -2.63 -10.95 10.67
C TYR A 385 -2.83 -10.23 9.34
N TYR A 386 -1.73 -9.89 8.70
CA TYR A 386 -1.71 -9.16 7.42
C TYR A 386 -1.03 -9.97 6.33
N ASP A 387 -1.45 -9.74 5.08
CA ASP A 387 -0.85 -10.32 3.88
C ASP A 387 -0.81 -9.31 2.73
N ASP A 388 -0.34 -9.76 1.55
CA ASP A 388 -0.12 -8.93 0.37
C ASP A 388 0.94 -7.84 0.61
N PHE A 389 2.13 -8.29 0.99
CA PHE A 389 3.30 -7.45 1.14
C PHE A 389 4.10 -7.40 -0.17
N SER A 390 4.01 -6.29 -0.88
CA SER A 390 4.87 -5.96 -2.02
C SER A 390 6.26 -5.53 -1.51
N MET A 391 7.02 -6.48 -0.94
CA MET A 391 8.21 -6.16 -0.11
C MET A 391 9.32 -5.44 -0.88
N TRP A 392 9.54 -5.78 -2.14
CA TRP A 392 10.58 -5.16 -2.97
C TRP A 392 10.34 -3.66 -3.17
N ASP A 393 9.06 -3.27 -3.18
CA ASP A 393 8.62 -1.90 -3.36
C ASP A 393 8.50 -1.18 -2.02
N THR A 394 7.66 -1.69 -1.13
CA THR A 394 7.12 -0.98 0.04
C THR A 394 8.12 -0.74 1.17
N TYR A 395 9.20 -1.53 1.27
CA TYR A 395 10.21 -1.33 2.32
C TYR A 395 10.93 0.01 2.21
N ARG A 396 10.92 0.65 1.02
CA ARG A 396 11.67 1.87 0.72
C ARG A 396 11.03 3.13 1.32
N ALA A 397 9.70 3.27 1.26
CA ALA A 397 8.99 4.42 1.81
C ALA A 397 7.63 4.06 2.44
N GLN A 398 6.83 3.17 1.86
CA GLN A 398 5.48 2.91 2.37
C GLN A 398 5.52 2.30 3.79
N LEU A 399 6.32 1.26 4.03
CA LEU A 399 6.50 0.68 5.36
C LEU A 399 7.19 1.66 6.32
N PRO A 400 8.26 2.40 5.95
CA PRO A 400 8.80 3.51 6.76
C PRO A 400 7.78 4.58 7.13
N LEU A 401 6.79 4.88 6.28
CA LEU A 401 5.71 5.80 6.60
C LEU A 401 4.78 5.21 7.68
N VAL A 402 4.48 3.91 7.59
CA VAL A 402 3.73 3.19 8.64
C VAL A 402 4.53 3.16 9.95
N GLU A 403 5.83 2.87 9.90
CA GLU A 403 6.70 2.92 11.09
C GLU A 403 6.69 4.30 11.77
N LEU A 404 6.65 5.37 10.99
CA LEU A 404 6.64 6.75 11.50
C LEU A 404 5.28 7.14 12.10
N LEU A 405 4.19 6.83 11.41
CA LEU A 405 2.84 7.29 11.77
C LEU A 405 2.07 6.28 12.63
N LYS A 406 2.28 4.98 12.44
CA LYS A 406 1.48 3.88 12.99
C LYS A 406 2.37 2.74 13.55
N PRO A 407 3.28 2.99 14.50
CA PRO A 407 4.25 1.99 14.96
C PRO A 407 3.62 0.71 15.51
N ASN A 408 2.41 0.78 16.09
CA ASN A 408 1.68 -0.41 16.55
C ASN A 408 1.26 -1.30 15.37
N LEU A 409 0.83 -0.69 14.26
CA LEU A 409 0.50 -1.43 13.04
C LEU A 409 1.76 -2.05 12.42
N ALA A 410 2.90 -1.35 12.46
CA ALA A 410 4.18 -1.91 12.03
C ALA A 410 4.59 -3.14 12.86
N ASN A 411 4.25 -3.19 14.17
CA ASN A 411 4.40 -4.43 14.97
C ASN A 411 3.53 -5.57 14.46
N ASP A 412 2.26 -5.30 14.12
CA ASP A 412 1.37 -6.33 13.55
C ASP A 412 1.91 -6.88 12.23
N PHE A 413 2.49 -6.01 11.39
CA PHE A 413 3.14 -6.42 10.13
C PHE A 413 4.36 -7.30 10.39
N ALA A 414 5.22 -6.90 11.33
CA ALA A 414 6.38 -7.70 11.73
C ALA A 414 5.96 -9.07 12.28
N ASN A 415 4.98 -9.12 13.18
CA ASN A 415 4.42 -10.36 13.70
C ASN A 415 3.86 -11.25 12.57
N SER A 416 3.17 -10.66 11.59
CA SER A 416 2.62 -11.40 10.45
C SER A 416 3.70 -12.06 9.61
N LEU A 417 4.81 -11.36 9.34
CA LEU A 417 5.96 -11.91 8.59
C LEU A 417 6.67 -13.03 9.38
N ILE A 418 6.83 -12.85 10.68
CA ILE A 418 7.42 -13.88 11.56
C ILE A 418 6.54 -15.14 11.58
N LEU A 419 5.22 -14.98 11.74
CA LEU A 419 4.27 -16.10 11.69
C LEU A 419 4.32 -16.84 10.34
N LYS A 420 4.44 -16.11 9.23
CA LYS A 420 4.62 -16.70 7.90
C LYS A 420 5.92 -17.54 7.85
N GLY A 421 7.02 -17.00 8.37
CA GLY A 421 8.28 -17.70 8.45
C GLY A 421 8.21 -18.97 9.30
N GLN A 422 7.54 -18.92 10.46
CA GLN A 422 7.32 -20.08 11.33
C GLN A 422 6.45 -21.14 10.68
N GLN A 423 5.38 -20.74 9.98
CA GLN A 423 4.43 -21.67 9.37
C GLN A 423 4.95 -22.29 8.08
N GLY A 424 5.66 -21.52 7.28
CA GLY A 424 6.21 -21.96 6.00
C GLY A 424 7.65 -22.50 6.07
N GLY A 425 8.35 -22.28 7.20
CA GLY A 425 9.72 -22.72 7.43
C GLY A 425 10.80 -21.71 7.02
N TRP A 426 10.48 -20.69 6.21
CA TRP A 426 11.39 -19.66 5.73
C TRP A 426 10.72 -18.28 5.78
N LEU A 427 11.49 -17.23 6.09
CA LEU A 427 10.98 -15.86 5.97
C LEU A 427 10.64 -15.57 4.50
N PRO A 428 9.39 -15.17 4.18
CA PRO A 428 9.01 -14.97 2.78
C PRO A 428 9.61 -13.67 2.22
N ILE A 429 10.12 -13.74 1.00
CA ILE A 429 10.72 -12.59 0.31
C ILE A 429 9.63 -11.61 -0.15
N PHE A 430 8.54 -12.14 -0.74
CA PHE A 430 7.44 -11.36 -1.30
C PHE A 430 6.11 -12.13 -1.06
N PRO A 431 5.56 -12.10 0.18
CA PRO A 431 4.35 -12.86 0.51
C PRO A 431 3.10 -12.18 -0.03
N CYS A 432 2.43 -12.85 -0.95
CA CYS A 432 1.12 -12.48 -1.47
C CYS A 432 0.26 -13.74 -1.66
N TRP A 433 -1.07 -13.57 -1.66
CA TRP A 433 -2.00 -14.72 -1.72
C TRP A 433 -1.73 -15.74 -0.62
N ASN A 434 -1.31 -15.25 0.55
CA ASN A 434 -0.95 -16.04 1.73
C ASN A 434 0.01 -17.19 1.44
N ASN A 435 0.93 -16.99 0.48
CA ASN A 435 1.88 -18.00 0.03
C ASN A 435 3.22 -17.38 -0.40
N TYR A 436 4.21 -18.25 -0.61
CA TYR A 436 5.47 -17.88 -1.27
C TYR A 436 5.23 -17.60 -2.75
N THR A 437 5.75 -16.52 -3.26
CA THR A 437 5.62 -16.14 -4.67
C THR A 437 6.96 -16.13 -5.41
N ALA A 438 8.06 -15.99 -4.69
CA ALA A 438 9.39 -15.69 -5.25
C ALA A 438 9.35 -14.58 -6.32
N ALA A 439 8.35 -13.69 -6.23
CA ALA A 439 8.25 -12.52 -7.06
C ALA A 439 9.34 -11.51 -6.66
N MET A 440 9.85 -10.81 -7.64
CA MET A 440 10.90 -9.82 -7.49
C MET A 440 12.20 -10.42 -6.91
N ILE A 441 13.11 -9.56 -6.48
CA ILE A 441 14.43 -9.92 -5.97
C ILE A 441 14.65 -9.36 -4.57
N GLY A 442 15.84 -9.57 -4.00
CA GLY A 442 16.14 -9.13 -2.63
C GLY A 442 15.54 -10.03 -1.54
N ASP A 443 15.66 -9.60 -0.30
CA ASP A 443 15.12 -10.24 0.91
C ASP A 443 14.62 -9.17 1.88
N HIS A 444 13.77 -8.29 1.37
CA HIS A 444 13.43 -7.03 2.04
C HIS A 444 12.45 -7.17 3.23
N ALA A 445 11.92 -8.37 3.50
CA ALA A 445 11.34 -8.70 4.79
C ALA A 445 12.41 -8.56 5.91
N THR A 446 13.67 -8.94 5.62
CA THR A 446 14.83 -8.70 6.49
C THR A 446 15.08 -7.20 6.66
N ALA A 447 15.04 -6.40 5.58
CA ALA A 447 15.22 -4.95 5.65
C ALA A 447 14.14 -4.27 6.51
N PHE A 448 12.87 -4.65 6.33
CA PHE A 448 11.77 -4.10 7.14
C PHE A 448 11.88 -4.47 8.62
N LEU A 449 12.14 -5.74 8.95
CA LEU A 449 12.29 -6.17 10.34
C LEU A 449 13.47 -5.47 11.03
N ALA A 450 14.59 -5.28 10.32
CA ALA A 450 15.74 -4.52 10.83
C ALA A 450 15.43 -3.02 10.96
N SER A 451 14.70 -2.43 10.01
CA SER A 451 14.24 -1.04 10.06
C SER A 451 13.37 -0.79 11.29
N ALA A 452 12.35 -1.62 11.49
CA ALA A 452 11.46 -1.57 12.65
C ALA A 452 12.25 -1.69 13.97
N TYR A 453 13.17 -2.66 14.05
CA TYR A 453 14.04 -2.85 15.21
C TYR A 453 14.87 -1.61 15.55
N ASN A 454 15.56 -1.04 14.56
CA ASN A 454 16.44 0.12 14.72
C ASN A 454 15.66 1.39 15.10
N LYS A 455 14.40 1.49 14.68
CA LYS A 455 13.49 2.59 15.05
C LYS A 455 12.78 2.39 16.40
N GLY A 456 13.11 1.30 17.11
CA GLY A 456 12.57 0.99 18.43
C GLY A 456 11.20 0.33 18.43
N ILE A 457 10.70 -0.12 17.27
CA ILE A 457 9.49 -0.91 17.14
C ILE A 457 9.86 -2.37 17.40
N ARG A 458 9.60 -2.85 18.61
CA ARG A 458 10.09 -4.14 19.11
C ARG A 458 9.00 -4.96 19.82
N GLY A 459 7.72 -4.76 19.46
CA GLY A 459 6.58 -5.49 20.02
C GLY A 459 6.38 -6.89 19.43
N TYR A 460 7.39 -7.45 18.76
CA TYR A 460 7.42 -8.78 18.16
C TYR A 460 8.55 -9.64 18.74
N ASP A 461 8.56 -10.93 18.46
CA ASP A 461 9.65 -11.84 18.87
C ASP A 461 10.92 -11.56 18.05
N VAL A 462 11.78 -10.68 18.58
CA VAL A 462 13.04 -10.27 17.97
C VAL A 462 14.00 -11.46 17.78
N LYS A 463 14.00 -12.44 18.71
CA LYS A 463 14.89 -13.61 18.59
C LYS A 463 14.49 -14.50 17.44
N GLU A 464 13.19 -14.72 17.30
CA GLU A 464 12.66 -15.53 16.19
C GLU A 464 12.80 -14.79 14.86
N ALA A 465 12.53 -13.47 14.81
CA ALA A 465 12.81 -12.65 13.65
C ALA A 465 14.27 -12.78 13.20
N TYR A 466 15.21 -12.64 14.15
CA TYR A 466 16.63 -12.81 13.87
C TYR A 466 16.97 -14.21 13.35
N ARG A 467 16.40 -15.26 13.95
CA ARG A 467 16.61 -16.66 13.49
C ARG A 467 16.18 -16.83 12.03
N LEU A 468 15.01 -16.32 11.67
CA LEU A 468 14.45 -16.44 10.32
C LEU A 468 15.25 -15.60 9.30
N MET A 469 15.59 -14.36 9.62
CA MET A 469 16.43 -13.51 8.77
C MET A 469 17.81 -14.15 8.54
N ARG A 470 18.41 -14.71 9.61
CA ARG A 470 19.69 -15.40 9.53
C ARG A 470 19.61 -16.65 8.65
N GLN A 471 18.51 -17.41 8.76
CA GLN A 471 18.27 -18.57 7.91
C GLN A 471 18.31 -18.20 6.44
N ASN A 472 17.56 -17.16 6.02
CA ASN A 472 17.57 -16.67 4.64
C ASN A 472 18.96 -16.22 4.18
N ALA A 473 19.73 -15.58 5.06
CA ALA A 473 21.04 -15.01 4.71
C ALA A 473 22.18 -16.05 4.62
N PHE A 474 22.06 -17.21 5.28
CA PHE A 474 23.17 -18.17 5.43
C PHE A 474 22.86 -19.58 4.91
N GLN A 475 21.61 -19.90 4.63
CA GLN A 475 21.23 -21.26 4.28
C GLN A 475 20.62 -21.36 2.89
N MET A 476 20.91 -22.45 2.22
CA MET A 476 20.22 -22.85 0.98
C MET A 476 19.01 -23.71 1.38
N PRO A 477 17.81 -23.42 0.89
CA PRO A 477 16.68 -24.35 1.02
C PRO A 477 16.96 -25.65 0.26
N ASP A 478 16.32 -26.73 0.67
CA ASP A 478 16.32 -27.96 -0.14
C ASP A 478 15.62 -27.74 -1.49
N SER A 479 15.72 -28.71 -2.40
CA SER A 479 15.17 -28.56 -3.75
C SER A 479 13.68 -28.33 -3.77
N ALA A 480 12.91 -28.98 -2.87
CA ALA A 480 11.45 -28.82 -2.82
C ALA A 480 11.08 -27.43 -2.30
N ASP A 481 11.71 -26.96 -1.25
CA ASP A 481 11.53 -25.61 -0.71
C ASP A 481 11.96 -24.55 -1.71
N TYR A 482 13.07 -24.76 -2.41
CA TYR A 482 13.55 -23.84 -3.45
C TYR A 482 12.55 -23.71 -4.60
N LEU A 483 12.03 -24.84 -5.14
CA LEU A 483 11.01 -24.84 -6.17
C LEU A 483 9.69 -24.20 -5.71
N ASN A 484 9.39 -24.24 -4.42
CA ASN A 484 8.23 -23.59 -3.84
C ASN A 484 8.42 -22.09 -3.57
N GLY A 485 9.57 -21.49 -3.88
CA GLY A 485 9.79 -20.05 -3.78
C GLY A 485 10.39 -19.60 -2.44
N LYS A 486 10.99 -20.51 -1.66
CA LYS A 486 11.58 -20.22 -0.36
C LYS A 486 13.06 -19.90 -0.45
N GLY A 487 13.57 -19.08 0.47
CA GLY A 487 14.97 -18.69 0.57
C GLY A 487 15.45 -17.74 -0.53
N ARG A 488 16.69 -17.25 -0.39
CA ARG A 488 17.32 -16.35 -1.37
C ARG A 488 17.73 -17.11 -2.63
N ARG A 489 17.41 -16.57 -3.79
CA ARG A 489 17.79 -17.14 -5.10
C ARG A 489 19.27 -16.87 -5.39
N GLY A 490 20.00 -17.89 -5.88
CA GLY A 490 21.43 -17.77 -6.17
C GLY A 490 22.32 -17.63 -4.93
N ILE A 491 21.85 -18.00 -3.74
CA ILE A 491 22.56 -17.80 -2.46
C ILE A 491 23.91 -18.55 -2.42
N ASN A 492 24.01 -19.76 -2.98
CA ASN A 492 25.26 -20.51 -3.00
C ASN A 492 26.36 -19.78 -3.78
N SER A 493 26.03 -19.25 -4.96
CA SER A 493 26.94 -18.46 -5.76
C SER A 493 27.31 -17.15 -5.05
N TYR A 494 26.34 -16.48 -4.46
CA TYR A 494 26.58 -15.27 -3.67
C TYR A 494 27.54 -15.49 -2.49
N LEU A 495 27.38 -16.59 -1.77
CA LEU A 495 28.28 -16.95 -0.67
C LEU A 495 29.68 -17.36 -1.14
N LYS A 496 29.76 -18.03 -2.30
CA LYS A 496 31.03 -18.54 -2.86
C LYS A 496 31.87 -17.43 -3.50
N TYR A 497 31.25 -16.59 -4.31
CA TYR A 497 31.98 -15.61 -5.15
C TYR A 497 31.92 -14.18 -4.57
N GLY A 498 31.06 -13.92 -3.58
CA GLY A 498 30.72 -12.57 -3.13
C GLY A 498 29.87 -11.79 -4.13
N TYR A 499 29.31 -12.46 -5.13
CA TYR A 499 28.34 -11.93 -6.10
C TYR A 499 27.66 -13.11 -6.81
N ILE A 500 26.60 -12.84 -7.55
CA ILE A 500 25.94 -13.85 -8.39
C ILE A 500 26.49 -13.71 -9.82
N PRO A 501 27.22 -14.72 -10.32
CA PRO A 501 27.83 -14.66 -11.65
C PRO A 501 26.80 -14.83 -12.76
N MET A 502 27.15 -14.39 -13.98
CA MET A 502 26.27 -14.37 -15.16
C MET A 502 25.80 -15.77 -15.58
N GLU A 503 26.53 -16.81 -15.26
CA GLU A 503 26.18 -18.22 -15.51
C GLU A 503 25.02 -18.68 -14.63
N ASP A 504 24.81 -18.02 -13.50
CA ASP A 504 23.76 -18.40 -12.55
C ASP A 504 22.39 -17.93 -13.08
N SER A 505 21.58 -18.88 -13.46
CA SER A 505 20.21 -18.67 -13.94
C SER A 505 19.25 -19.51 -13.10
N ILE A 506 18.11 -18.94 -12.79
CA ILE A 506 17.07 -19.58 -11.97
C ILE A 506 15.89 -19.92 -12.89
N PRO A 507 15.88 -21.10 -13.53
CA PRO A 507 14.94 -21.40 -14.62
C PRO A 507 13.47 -21.36 -14.20
N ASP A 508 13.17 -21.70 -12.94
CA ASP A 508 11.80 -21.82 -12.43
C ASP A 508 11.33 -20.56 -11.66
N ALA A 509 12.16 -19.53 -11.56
CA ALA A 509 11.76 -18.26 -10.96
C ALA A 509 11.12 -17.34 -12.01
N TYR A 510 10.22 -16.48 -11.58
CA TYR A 510 9.66 -15.42 -12.43
C TYR A 510 10.78 -14.47 -12.91
N HIS A 511 11.67 -14.07 -12.02
CA HIS A 511 12.92 -13.37 -12.32
C HIS A 511 14.06 -14.38 -12.41
N LYS A 512 14.50 -14.68 -13.63
CA LYS A 512 15.42 -15.81 -13.91
C LYS A 512 16.89 -15.45 -13.87
N ARG A 513 17.21 -14.20 -14.08
CA ARG A 513 18.58 -13.68 -14.20
C ARG A 513 18.78 -12.61 -13.11
N GLU A 514 18.95 -11.37 -13.48
CA GLU A 514 19.07 -10.21 -12.59
C GLU A 514 20.22 -10.33 -11.57
N GLN A 515 21.32 -10.94 -11.98
CA GLN A 515 22.46 -11.30 -11.11
C GLN A 515 23.06 -10.07 -10.40
N VAL A 516 23.20 -8.95 -11.12
CA VAL A 516 23.77 -7.71 -10.57
C VAL A 516 22.81 -7.09 -9.57
N SER A 517 21.55 -6.92 -9.95
CA SER A 517 20.53 -6.36 -9.05
C SER A 517 20.40 -7.17 -7.76
N ARG A 518 20.35 -8.51 -7.84
CA ARG A 518 20.34 -9.40 -6.67
C ARG A 518 21.56 -9.23 -5.78
N THR A 519 22.74 -9.10 -6.37
CA THR A 519 23.99 -8.89 -5.61
C THR A 519 23.94 -7.59 -4.83
N LEU A 520 23.46 -6.50 -5.45
CA LEU A 520 23.32 -5.20 -4.83
C LEU A 520 22.30 -5.24 -3.67
N GLU A 521 21.14 -5.86 -3.90
CA GLU A 521 20.09 -5.92 -2.90
C GLU A 521 20.42 -6.85 -1.75
N TYR A 522 21.04 -8.02 -1.99
CA TYR A 522 21.51 -8.88 -0.91
C TYR A 522 22.61 -8.23 -0.06
N ALA A 523 23.46 -7.37 -0.65
CA ALA A 523 24.43 -6.58 0.11
C ALA A 523 23.71 -5.62 1.08
N TYR A 524 22.60 -5.02 0.66
CA TYR A 524 21.77 -4.19 1.53
C TYR A 524 21.06 -5.01 2.61
N ASP A 525 20.48 -6.15 2.27
CA ASP A 525 19.80 -7.02 3.23
C ASP A 525 20.77 -7.59 4.28
N ASP A 526 22.01 -7.89 3.88
CA ASP A 526 23.07 -8.32 4.80
C ASP A 526 23.50 -7.20 5.74
N TYR A 527 23.60 -5.95 5.25
CA TYR A 527 23.78 -4.78 6.09
C TYR A 527 22.63 -4.64 7.11
N ALA A 528 21.39 -4.79 6.64
CA ALA A 528 20.22 -4.71 7.52
C ALA A 528 20.30 -5.72 8.66
N LEU A 529 20.57 -6.98 8.34
CA LEU A 529 20.74 -8.03 9.36
C LEU A 529 21.96 -7.79 10.25
N ALA A 530 23.07 -7.23 9.72
CA ALA A 530 24.26 -6.90 10.50
C ALA A 530 23.96 -5.90 11.62
N THR A 531 23.09 -4.91 11.38
CA THR A 531 22.70 -3.93 12.42
C THR A 531 22.04 -4.60 13.61
N VAL A 532 21.14 -5.57 13.36
CA VAL A 532 20.45 -6.35 14.39
C VAL A 532 21.42 -7.32 15.07
N ALA A 533 22.29 -7.99 14.29
CA ALA A 533 23.30 -8.91 14.83
C ALA A 533 24.23 -8.20 15.82
N LYS A 534 24.66 -6.98 15.51
CA LYS A 534 25.49 -6.13 16.38
C LYS A 534 24.82 -5.91 17.73
N ASP A 535 23.58 -5.42 17.73
CA ASP A 535 22.83 -5.10 18.94
C ASP A 535 22.52 -6.33 19.81
N LEU A 536 22.31 -7.50 19.15
CA LEU A 536 22.09 -8.78 19.83
C LEU A 536 23.39 -9.49 20.27
N GLY A 537 24.57 -8.86 20.09
CA GLY A 537 25.87 -9.44 20.47
C GLY A 537 26.28 -10.65 19.62
N LYS A 538 25.76 -10.83 18.41
CA LYS A 538 26.09 -11.92 17.48
C LYS A 538 27.36 -11.60 16.70
N THR A 539 28.50 -11.53 17.38
CA THR A 539 29.77 -10.97 16.85
C THR A 539 30.23 -11.66 15.56
N SER A 540 30.15 -12.99 15.48
CA SER A 540 30.54 -13.74 14.26
C SER A 540 29.66 -13.38 13.07
N ASP A 541 28.35 -13.39 13.24
CA ASP A 541 27.40 -13.05 12.19
C ASP A 541 27.56 -11.57 11.78
N TYR A 542 27.72 -10.68 12.76
CA TYR A 542 27.97 -9.24 12.50
C TYR A 542 29.20 -9.03 11.61
N LYS A 543 30.33 -9.71 11.90
CA LYS A 543 31.54 -9.61 11.10
C LYS A 543 31.31 -10.06 9.67
N GLN A 544 30.77 -11.27 9.48
CA GLN A 544 30.51 -11.84 8.15
C GLN A 544 29.51 -11.01 7.34
N LEU A 545 28.41 -10.59 7.96
CA LEU A 545 27.39 -9.78 7.30
C LEU A 545 27.90 -8.39 6.92
N THR A 546 28.74 -7.76 7.75
CA THR A 546 29.36 -6.47 7.44
C THR A 546 30.33 -6.59 6.26
N GLU A 547 31.07 -7.70 6.17
CA GLU A 547 31.92 -8.00 5.02
C GLU A 547 31.07 -8.16 3.75
N ARG A 548 30.02 -8.97 3.82
CA ARG A 548 29.10 -9.22 2.71
C ARG A 548 28.29 -7.97 2.30
N ALA A 549 28.00 -7.06 3.21
CA ALA A 549 27.41 -5.77 2.88
C ALA A 549 28.28 -4.94 1.90
N SER A 550 29.57 -5.30 1.75
CA SER A 550 30.48 -4.71 0.75
C SER A 550 30.48 -5.42 -0.60
N ASN A 551 29.71 -6.48 -0.79
CA ASN A 551 29.68 -7.30 -2.01
C ASN A 551 29.21 -6.54 -3.25
N TYR A 552 28.49 -5.42 -3.11
CA TYR A 552 28.15 -4.53 -4.21
C TYR A 552 29.39 -4.10 -5.02
N LYS A 553 30.59 -4.05 -4.39
CA LYS A 553 31.86 -3.71 -5.02
C LYS A 553 32.29 -4.74 -6.07
N ASN A 554 31.89 -5.99 -5.91
CA ASN A 554 32.28 -7.10 -6.78
C ASN A 554 31.61 -7.07 -8.16
N VAL A 555 30.49 -6.35 -8.28
CA VAL A 555 29.76 -6.14 -9.54
C VAL A 555 29.92 -4.71 -10.07
N PHE A 556 30.81 -3.91 -9.47
CA PHE A 556 31.12 -2.56 -9.92
C PHE A 556 32.41 -2.58 -10.76
N ASP A 557 32.28 -2.29 -12.05
CA ASP A 557 33.41 -2.16 -12.95
C ASP A 557 33.98 -0.73 -12.91
N GLN A 558 35.17 -0.58 -12.30
CA GLN A 558 35.80 0.73 -12.12
C GLN A 558 36.23 1.38 -13.45
N GLN A 559 36.43 0.59 -14.54
CA GLN A 559 36.82 1.14 -15.82
C GLN A 559 35.67 1.91 -16.48
N VAL A 560 34.44 1.45 -16.28
CA VAL A 560 33.25 2.13 -16.81
C VAL A 560 32.50 2.94 -15.74
N GLY A 561 32.90 2.80 -14.47
CA GLY A 561 32.30 3.53 -13.33
C GLY A 561 30.88 3.09 -12.95
N MET A 562 30.46 1.89 -13.30
CA MET A 562 29.09 1.41 -13.16
C MET A 562 29.00 -0.07 -12.79
N ALA A 563 27.84 -0.46 -12.27
CA ALA A 563 27.48 -1.85 -12.05
C ALA A 563 27.33 -2.59 -13.37
N ARG A 564 27.91 -3.79 -13.45
CA ARG A 564 28.01 -4.56 -14.69
C ARG A 564 27.96 -6.07 -14.40
N GLY A 565 27.40 -6.84 -15.35
CA GLY A 565 27.40 -8.30 -15.28
C GLY A 565 28.84 -8.86 -15.23
N ARG A 566 29.08 -9.86 -14.35
CA ARG A 566 30.39 -10.48 -14.14
C ARG A 566 30.27 -12.00 -14.15
N PHE A 567 31.19 -12.66 -14.88
CA PHE A 567 31.27 -14.12 -14.94
C PHE A 567 32.00 -14.71 -13.73
N ALA A 568 31.84 -16.02 -13.49
CA ALA A 568 32.47 -16.71 -12.37
C ALA A 568 34.01 -16.71 -12.41
N ASP A 569 34.61 -16.60 -13.60
CA ASP A 569 36.03 -16.41 -13.80
C ASP A 569 36.54 -14.99 -13.52
N GLY A 570 35.63 -14.07 -13.16
CA GLY A 570 35.94 -12.70 -12.88
C GLY A 570 35.90 -11.75 -14.07
N SER A 571 35.71 -12.24 -15.30
CA SER A 571 35.59 -11.40 -16.50
C SER A 571 34.26 -10.66 -16.54
N TRP A 572 34.24 -9.52 -17.24
CA TRP A 572 33.04 -8.69 -17.36
C TRP A 572 32.21 -9.08 -18.59
N TYR A 573 30.89 -9.05 -18.44
CA TYR A 573 29.92 -9.25 -19.53
C TYR A 573 30.12 -8.18 -20.62
N LYS A 574 30.15 -8.59 -21.88
CA LYS A 574 30.35 -7.72 -23.06
C LYS A 574 29.36 -8.08 -24.15
N PRO A 575 28.92 -7.07 -24.97
CA PRO A 575 29.20 -5.63 -24.86
C PRO A 575 28.52 -4.99 -23.63
N PHE A 576 28.87 -3.74 -23.27
CA PHE A 576 28.29 -3.00 -22.16
C PHE A 576 27.53 -1.78 -22.66
N TYR A 577 26.25 -1.74 -22.35
CA TYR A 577 25.34 -0.64 -22.70
C TYR A 577 24.70 -0.07 -21.39
N PRO A 578 25.20 1.07 -20.90
CA PRO A 578 24.76 1.59 -19.59
C PRO A 578 23.30 2.05 -19.55
N ASP A 579 22.74 2.40 -20.69
CA ASP A 579 21.42 3.01 -20.88
C ASP A 579 20.39 2.06 -21.54
N HIS A 580 20.77 0.80 -21.78
CA HIS A 580 19.85 -0.23 -22.25
C HIS A 580 19.42 -1.18 -21.12
N ARG A 581 18.22 -1.76 -21.24
CA ARG A 581 17.80 -2.85 -20.37
C ARG A 581 18.66 -4.07 -20.60
N GLU A 582 19.28 -4.56 -19.54
CA GLU A 582 20.18 -5.71 -19.56
C GLU A 582 19.60 -6.85 -18.71
N PRO A 583 19.77 -8.12 -19.09
CA PRO A 583 19.14 -9.25 -18.40
C PRO A 583 19.63 -9.47 -16.97
N TYR A 584 20.75 -8.86 -16.59
CA TYR A 584 21.30 -8.92 -15.24
C TYR A 584 20.84 -7.77 -14.34
N ILE A 585 19.98 -6.89 -14.86
CA ILE A 585 19.36 -5.76 -14.14
C ILE A 585 17.84 -5.97 -14.10
N THR A 586 17.24 -5.78 -12.94
CA THR A 586 15.79 -5.86 -12.75
C THR A 586 15.14 -4.56 -13.21
N GLU A 587 14.23 -4.64 -14.17
CA GLU A 587 13.32 -3.56 -14.58
C GLU A 587 13.99 -2.20 -14.82
N GLY A 588 15.23 -2.18 -15.26
CA GLY A 588 15.97 -0.94 -15.43
C GLY A 588 17.23 -1.12 -16.25
N THR A 589 18.13 -0.14 -16.16
CA THR A 589 19.41 -0.10 -16.85
C THR A 589 20.58 -0.19 -15.87
N PRO A 590 21.78 -0.59 -16.30
CA PRO A 590 22.98 -0.57 -15.46
C PRO A 590 23.24 0.80 -14.83
N ARG A 591 23.01 1.90 -15.57
CA ARG A 591 23.16 3.26 -15.07
C ARG A 591 22.21 3.55 -13.90
N GLN A 592 20.93 3.19 -14.01
CA GLN A 592 19.94 3.40 -12.96
C GLN A 592 20.28 2.60 -11.69
N TYR A 593 20.61 1.30 -11.85
CA TYR A 593 20.86 0.41 -10.73
C TYR A 593 22.23 0.62 -10.07
N THR A 594 23.20 1.25 -10.74
CA THR A 594 24.52 1.59 -10.18
C THR A 594 24.41 2.40 -8.89
N PHE A 595 23.36 3.21 -8.73
CA PHE A 595 23.13 4.04 -7.57
C PHE A 595 22.47 3.30 -6.39
N TYR A 596 22.09 2.03 -6.56
CA TYR A 596 21.47 1.26 -5.50
C TYR A 596 22.49 0.71 -4.49
N VAL A 597 23.06 1.61 -3.70
CA VAL A 597 23.95 1.32 -2.55
C VAL A 597 23.54 2.25 -1.39
N PRO A 598 22.30 2.16 -0.88
CA PRO A 598 21.80 3.14 0.09
C PRO A 598 22.53 3.10 1.45
N HIS A 599 23.09 1.96 1.81
CA HIS A 599 23.78 1.73 3.08
C HIS A 599 25.23 2.18 3.10
N ASP A 600 25.89 2.36 1.95
CA ASP A 600 27.30 2.77 1.86
C ASP A 600 27.53 3.77 0.71
N VAL A 601 26.79 4.89 0.72
CA VAL A 601 26.98 5.96 -0.27
C VAL A 601 28.43 6.49 -0.26
N PRO A 602 29.14 6.63 0.88
CA PRO A 602 30.56 6.97 0.87
C PRO A 602 31.45 5.95 0.13
N GLY A 603 31.16 4.64 0.25
CA GLY A 603 31.84 3.59 -0.48
C GLY A 603 31.57 3.67 -1.99
N LEU A 604 30.33 3.92 -2.40
CA LEU A 604 29.98 4.17 -3.80
C LEU A 604 30.73 5.38 -4.37
N ILE A 605 30.78 6.49 -3.63
CA ILE A 605 31.54 7.68 -4.02
C ILE A 605 33.02 7.34 -4.27
N LYS A 606 33.62 6.52 -3.39
CA LYS A 606 35.01 6.10 -3.55
C LYS A 606 35.19 5.25 -4.82
N LEU A 607 34.29 4.31 -5.11
CA LEU A 607 34.33 3.48 -6.32
C LEU A 607 34.19 4.32 -7.59
N MET A 608 33.34 5.34 -7.58
CA MET A 608 33.14 6.26 -8.70
C MET A 608 34.28 7.29 -8.85
N GLY A 609 35.31 7.26 -7.98
CA GLY A 609 36.46 8.17 -8.07
C GLY A 609 36.23 9.53 -7.42
N GLY A 610 35.24 9.67 -6.54
CA GLY A 610 35.01 10.85 -5.72
C GLY A 610 33.65 11.55 -5.91
N LYS A 611 33.38 12.51 -5.03
CA LYS A 611 32.09 13.24 -4.99
C LYS A 611 31.74 13.93 -6.31
N LYS A 612 32.75 14.45 -7.02
CA LYS A 612 32.54 15.17 -8.29
C LYS A 612 32.09 14.22 -9.38
N ASN A 613 32.63 13.00 -9.42
CA ASN A 613 32.20 11.99 -10.40
C ASN A 613 30.78 11.50 -10.12
N LEU A 614 30.42 11.23 -8.84
CA LEU A 614 29.04 10.92 -8.50
C LEU A 614 28.11 12.06 -8.94
N GLU A 615 28.45 13.32 -8.67
CA GLU A 615 27.66 14.48 -9.06
C GLU A 615 27.48 14.55 -10.59
N ASN A 616 28.56 14.35 -11.36
CA ASN A 616 28.51 14.39 -12.82
C ASN A 616 27.63 13.27 -13.39
N GLU A 617 27.68 12.05 -12.83
CA GLU A 617 26.84 10.93 -13.28
C GLU A 617 25.37 11.15 -12.93
N LEU A 618 25.08 11.71 -11.76
CA LEU A 618 23.71 12.12 -11.40
C LEU A 618 23.20 13.22 -12.34
N ASP A 619 24.04 14.24 -12.62
CA ASP A 619 23.69 15.31 -13.58
C ASP A 619 23.41 14.74 -14.97
N SER A 620 24.23 13.77 -15.43
CA SER A 620 24.05 13.09 -16.72
C SER A 620 22.71 12.32 -16.76
N LEU A 621 22.40 11.55 -15.71
CA LEU A 621 21.16 10.78 -15.60
C LEU A 621 19.92 11.67 -15.76
N PHE A 622 19.87 12.81 -15.02
CA PHE A 622 18.74 13.73 -15.09
C PHE A 622 18.71 14.55 -16.40
N ALA A 623 19.86 15.00 -16.90
CA ALA A 623 19.95 15.79 -18.13
C ALA A 623 19.52 14.97 -19.36
N LYS A 624 19.88 13.69 -19.41
CA LYS A 624 19.50 12.77 -20.49
C LYS A 624 18.09 12.20 -20.35
N LYS A 625 17.37 12.53 -19.27
CA LYS A 625 16.05 12.00 -18.95
C LYS A 625 16.04 10.47 -18.77
N GLU A 626 17.14 9.91 -18.29
CA GLU A 626 17.27 8.48 -18.00
C GLU A 626 16.80 8.12 -16.57
N TYR A 627 16.51 9.12 -15.72
CA TYR A 627 15.83 8.89 -14.44
C TYR A 627 14.40 8.47 -14.70
N TRP A 628 14.01 7.33 -14.15
CA TRP A 628 12.64 6.86 -14.22
C TRP A 628 12.07 6.66 -12.81
N HIS A 629 11.05 7.45 -12.47
CA HIS A 629 10.44 7.47 -11.16
C HIS A 629 9.50 6.29 -10.93
N GLY A 630 8.94 5.71 -11.98
CA GLY A 630 8.06 4.55 -11.94
C GLY A 630 8.77 3.23 -11.64
N ASN A 631 10.09 3.26 -11.29
CA ASN A 631 10.82 2.07 -10.82
C ASN A 631 11.50 2.37 -9.46
N GLU A 632 11.10 1.68 -8.42
CA GLU A 632 11.36 1.96 -7.03
C GLU A 632 12.86 1.99 -6.64
N PRO A 633 13.75 1.17 -7.21
CA PRO A 633 15.19 1.27 -6.96
C PRO A 633 15.79 2.65 -7.28
N GLY A 634 15.09 3.46 -8.09
CA GLY A 634 15.44 4.84 -8.40
C GLY A 634 15.07 5.86 -7.32
N HIS A 635 14.19 5.54 -6.39
CA HIS A 635 13.56 6.49 -5.48
C HIS A 635 14.54 7.24 -4.55
N GLN A 636 15.69 6.65 -4.20
CA GLN A 636 16.73 7.31 -3.40
C GLN A 636 17.68 8.20 -4.23
N ILE A 637 17.72 8.06 -5.55
CA ILE A 637 18.71 8.73 -6.43
C ILE A 637 18.70 10.26 -6.26
N PRO A 638 17.55 10.97 -6.24
CA PRO A 638 17.53 12.42 -6.08
C PRO A 638 18.18 12.91 -4.78
N PHE A 639 18.20 12.05 -3.75
CA PHE A 639 18.76 12.37 -2.43
C PHE A 639 20.27 12.14 -2.32
N LEU A 640 20.90 11.50 -3.31
CA LEU A 640 22.34 11.25 -3.34
C LEU A 640 23.16 12.55 -3.50
N TYR A 641 22.57 13.59 -4.07
CA TYR A 641 23.21 14.90 -4.13
C TYR A 641 23.55 15.47 -2.72
N ASN A 642 22.84 15.05 -1.68
CA ASN A 642 23.15 15.45 -0.30
C ASN A 642 24.55 15.00 0.17
N TYR A 643 25.17 14.05 -0.52
CA TYR A 643 26.51 13.54 -0.25
C TYR A 643 27.60 14.18 -1.15
N THR A 644 27.20 15.02 -2.11
CA THR A 644 28.12 15.70 -3.07
C THR A 644 28.50 17.10 -2.58
N TYR A 645 29.09 17.91 -3.46
CA TYR A 645 29.34 19.32 -3.20
C TYR A 645 28.13 20.22 -3.44
N SER A 646 27.06 19.69 -4.02
CA SER A 646 25.87 20.43 -4.43
C SER A 646 24.57 19.85 -3.83
N PRO A 647 24.41 19.82 -2.50
CA PRO A 647 23.21 19.27 -1.85
C PRO A 647 21.92 20.01 -2.27
N TRP A 648 22.03 21.25 -2.75
CA TRP A 648 20.92 22.02 -3.29
C TRP A 648 20.27 21.33 -4.54
N LYS A 649 21.02 20.48 -5.26
CA LYS A 649 20.48 19.71 -6.39
C LYS A 649 19.45 18.66 -5.95
N THR A 650 19.55 18.13 -4.71
CA THR A 650 18.46 17.34 -4.13
C THR A 650 17.15 18.14 -4.13
N GLN A 651 17.20 19.38 -3.66
CA GLN A 651 16.01 20.25 -3.58
C GLN A 651 15.43 20.54 -4.96
N LEU A 652 16.31 20.76 -5.95
CA LEU A 652 15.91 20.98 -7.35
C LEU A 652 15.23 19.74 -7.94
N GLN A 653 15.88 18.58 -7.88
CA GLN A 653 15.35 17.36 -8.52
C GLN A 653 14.09 16.86 -7.83
N VAL A 654 14.04 16.87 -6.49
CA VAL A 654 12.84 16.50 -5.75
C VAL A 654 11.67 17.43 -6.08
N SER A 655 11.91 18.74 -6.17
CA SER A 655 10.88 19.70 -6.56
C SER A 655 10.35 19.45 -7.99
N ARG A 656 11.24 19.06 -8.93
CA ARG A 656 10.83 18.67 -10.29
C ARG A 656 10.00 17.40 -10.29
N ILE A 657 10.46 16.36 -9.59
CA ILE A 657 9.75 15.07 -9.51
C ILE A 657 8.35 15.28 -8.93
N LEU A 658 8.22 16.05 -7.83
CA LEU A 658 6.91 16.37 -7.23
C LEU A 658 5.96 17.06 -8.21
N ALA A 659 6.49 17.82 -9.18
CA ALA A 659 5.70 18.59 -10.15
C ALA A 659 5.45 17.84 -11.47
N GLU A 660 6.35 16.91 -11.86
CA GLU A 660 6.33 16.28 -13.19
C GLU A 660 5.80 14.84 -13.16
N GLU A 661 5.95 14.12 -12.02
CA GLU A 661 5.57 12.71 -11.87
C GLU A 661 4.18 12.51 -11.25
N TYR A 662 3.59 13.57 -10.67
CA TYR A 662 2.31 13.54 -9.97
C TYR A 662 1.38 14.65 -10.43
N ASP A 663 0.10 14.32 -10.59
CA ASP A 663 -0.95 15.28 -10.97
C ASP A 663 -2.30 14.89 -10.35
N GLU A 664 -3.32 15.70 -10.60
CA GLU A 664 -4.71 15.40 -10.28
C GLU A 664 -5.38 14.55 -11.38
N GLY A 665 -6.49 13.92 -11.02
CA GLY A 665 -7.32 13.17 -11.95
C GLY A 665 -6.86 11.74 -12.17
N ALA A 666 -7.56 11.02 -13.03
CA ALA A 666 -7.41 9.59 -13.22
C ALA A 666 -6.03 9.15 -13.72
N GLY A 667 -5.33 10.00 -14.47
CA GLY A 667 -3.96 9.78 -14.97
C GLY A 667 -2.87 10.43 -14.12
N GLY A 668 -3.12 10.70 -12.83
CA GLY A 668 -2.28 11.54 -11.98
C GLY A 668 -1.02 10.88 -11.41
N LEU A 669 -0.66 9.68 -11.81
CA LEU A 669 0.56 8.98 -11.40
C LEU A 669 1.34 8.53 -12.64
N SER A 670 2.67 8.68 -12.64
CA SER A 670 3.51 8.40 -13.81
C SER A 670 3.82 6.92 -14.05
N GLY A 671 3.63 6.06 -13.06
CA GLY A 671 3.87 4.62 -13.13
C GLY A 671 3.03 3.85 -12.13
N ASN A 672 3.31 2.55 -12.00
CA ASN A 672 2.67 1.70 -10.99
C ASN A 672 2.81 2.31 -9.60
N ASP A 673 1.73 2.33 -8.81
CA ASP A 673 1.79 2.86 -7.44
C ASP A 673 2.40 1.87 -6.43
N ASP A 674 2.43 0.60 -6.81
CA ASP A 674 3.01 -0.54 -6.11
C ASP A 674 2.70 -0.57 -4.60
N ALA A 675 1.43 -0.88 -4.32
CA ALA A 675 0.89 -0.95 -2.96
C ALA A 675 1.09 0.35 -2.16
N GLY A 676 1.11 1.50 -2.85
CA GLY A 676 1.26 2.80 -2.25
C GLY A 676 2.71 3.27 -2.07
N GLN A 677 3.69 2.59 -2.69
CA GLN A 677 5.10 2.96 -2.54
C GLN A 677 5.41 4.29 -3.26
N MET A 678 4.98 4.47 -4.52
CA MET A 678 5.15 5.73 -5.23
C MET A 678 4.44 6.88 -4.49
N SER A 679 3.23 6.63 -4.00
CA SER A 679 2.46 7.58 -3.19
C SER A 679 3.17 7.94 -1.87
N ALA A 680 3.77 6.97 -1.16
CA ALA A 680 4.53 7.22 0.07
C ALA A 680 5.80 8.05 -0.19
N TRP A 681 6.45 7.87 -1.35
CA TRP A 681 7.55 8.72 -1.77
C TRP A 681 7.11 10.19 -1.86
N TYR A 682 5.97 10.45 -2.52
CA TYR A 682 5.40 11.80 -2.60
C TYR A 682 5.14 12.40 -1.22
N VAL A 683 4.51 11.62 -0.33
CA VAL A 683 4.20 12.08 1.04
C VAL A 683 5.47 12.52 1.77
N PHE A 684 6.52 11.68 1.78
CA PHE A 684 7.79 12.03 2.42
C PHE A 684 8.46 13.23 1.78
N ALA A 685 8.61 13.23 0.47
CA ALA A 685 9.26 14.30 -0.28
C ALA A 685 8.54 15.65 -0.07
N ALA A 686 7.20 15.66 -0.10
CA ALA A 686 6.39 16.85 0.13
C ALA A 686 6.51 17.38 1.58
N MET A 687 6.73 16.49 2.56
CA MET A 687 7.03 16.88 3.95
C MET A 687 8.45 17.47 4.12
N GLY A 688 9.36 17.27 3.17
CA GLY A 688 10.71 17.81 3.17
C GLY A 688 11.79 16.84 3.66
N PHE A 689 11.54 15.53 3.70
CA PHE A 689 12.53 14.50 4.04
C PHE A 689 12.17 13.14 3.44
N TYR A 690 13.15 12.24 3.29
CA TYR A 690 12.97 10.91 2.69
C TYR A 690 13.89 9.86 3.33
N PRO A 691 13.43 8.64 3.62
CA PRO A 691 14.24 7.55 4.18
C PRO A 691 15.05 6.83 3.08
N ALA A 692 16.10 7.48 2.54
CA ALA A 692 16.91 6.89 1.46
C ALA A 692 17.59 5.55 1.87
N ASP A 693 17.88 5.37 3.15
CA ASP A 693 18.24 4.11 3.80
C ASP A 693 17.28 3.88 4.98
N PRO A 694 16.18 3.15 4.77
CA PRO A 694 15.18 2.92 5.81
C PRO A 694 15.72 2.26 7.07
N VAL A 695 16.71 1.35 6.92
CA VAL A 695 17.29 0.57 8.03
C VAL A 695 18.09 1.45 8.98
N SER A 696 18.77 2.49 8.48
CA SER A 696 19.56 3.39 9.32
C SER A 696 18.72 4.25 10.28
N GLY A 697 17.42 4.41 10.00
CA GLY A 697 16.58 5.36 10.72
C GLY A 697 16.93 6.82 10.48
N ASN A 698 17.66 7.14 9.41
CA ASN A 698 17.97 8.49 8.98
C ASN A 698 17.11 8.89 7.77
N TYR A 699 16.71 10.15 7.75
CA TYR A 699 15.96 10.74 6.65
C TYR A 699 16.77 11.85 6.01
N GLN A 700 16.96 11.79 4.69
CA GLN A 700 17.62 12.84 3.92
C GLN A 700 16.69 14.05 3.82
N LEU A 701 17.20 15.24 4.07
CA LEU A 701 16.42 16.48 3.99
C LEU A 701 16.34 16.98 2.55
N THR A 702 15.20 17.55 2.22
CA THR A 702 14.93 18.34 1.01
C THR A 702 14.04 19.52 1.38
N SER A 703 13.64 20.34 0.43
CA SER A 703 12.74 21.46 0.71
C SER A 703 11.28 21.01 0.83
N PRO A 704 10.58 21.39 1.92
CA PRO A 704 9.16 21.09 2.04
C PRO A 704 8.34 21.77 0.94
N LEU A 705 7.35 21.05 0.41
CA LEU A 705 6.43 21.58 -0.60
C LEU A 705 5.48 22.62 0.01
N PHE A 706 4.93 22.32 1.18
CA PHE A 706 3.89 23.11 1.85
C PHE A 706 4.46 24.23 2.69
N THR A 707 3.67 25.29 2.91
CA THR A 707 4.04 26.36 3.84
C THR A 707 4.13 25.87 5.27
N GLN A 708 3.29 24.93 5.66
CA GLN A 708 3.38 24.26 6.96
C GLN A 708 2.86 22.82 6.88
N THR A 709 3.56 21.92 7.55
CA THR A 709 3.12 20.54 7.79
C THR A 709 3.19 20.26 9.29
N VAL A 710 2.16 19.66 9.87
CA VAL A 710 2.14 19.22 11.27
C VAL A 710 1.96 17.71 11.30
N ILE A 711 2.91 16.99 11.85
CA ILE A 711 2.87 15.54 12.03
C ILE A 711 2.57 15.25 13.49
N SER A 712 1.48 14.51 13.74
CA SER A 712 1.07 14.05 15.08
C SER A 712 1.51 12.60 15.28
N PHE A 713 2.42 12.35 16.22
CA PHE A 713 2.96 11.03 16.52
C PHE A 713 2.14 10.29 17.57
N ASN A 714 2.22 8.94 17.57
CA ASN A 714 1.52 8.10 18.55
C ASN A 714 1.98 8.31 19.99
N ASN A 715 3.16 8.89 20.22
CA ASN A 715 3.65 9.27 21.55
C ASN A 715 3.06 10.58 22.08
N GLY A 716 2.08 11.16 21.38
CA GLY A 716 1.41 12.42 21.73
C GLY A 716 2.18 13.68 21.34
N LYS A 717 3.39 13.58 20.83
CA LYS A 717 4.19 14.74 20.37
C LYS A 717 3.81 15.14 18.96
N LYS A 718 4.12 16.40 18.61
CA LYS A 718 3.90 16.95 17.27
C LYS A 718 5.20 17.55 16.74
N LEU A 719 5.45 17.33 15.44
CA LEU A 719 6.50 18.04 14.72
C LEU A 719 5.82 19.00 13.74
N THR A 720 6.18 20.29 13.86
CA THR A 720 5.75 21.32 12.89
C THR A 720 6.91 21.61 11.95
N ILE A 721 6.70 21.42 10.66
CA ILE A 721 7.65 21.75 9.61
C ILE A 721 7.13 23.00 8.91
N THR A 722 7.92 24.06 8.87
CA THR A 722 7.53 25.35 8.29
C THR A 722 8.51 25.75 7.18
N ALA A 723 7.99 26.09 6.00
CA ALA A 723 8.75 26.65 4.90
C ALA A 723 8.50 28.17 4.81
N ILE A 724 9.51 28.96 5.15
CA ILE A 724 9.50 30.42 4.99
C ILE A 724 10.10 30.73 3.62
N LYS A 725 9.26 30.98 2.63
CA LYS A 725 9.63 31.23 1.23
C LYS A 725 9.83 32.71 0.98
N LYS A 726 10.96 33.09 0.37
CA LYS A 726 11.22 34.48 -0.06
C LYS A 726 10.25 34.90 -1.19
N THR A 727 10.00 34.00 -2.13
CA THR A 727 9.00 34.12 -3.20
C THR A 727 8.27 32.80 -3.41
N LYS A 728 7.24 32.77 -4.26
CA LYS A 728 6.54 31.52 -4.64
C LYS A 728 7.45 30.50 -5.34
N LYS A 729 8.57 30.95 -5.93
CA LYS A 729 9.54 30.11 -6.65
C LYS A 729 10.67 29.58 -5.76
N SER A 730 10.71 29.99 -4.49
CA SER A 730 11.80 29.64 -3.57
C SER A 730 11.75 28.15 -3.24
N ILE A 731 12.79 27.44 -3.65
CA ILE A 731 12.96 26.00 -3.40
C ILE A 731 14.30 25.67 -2.71
N TYR A 732 15.25 26.59 -2.66
CA TYR A 732 16.58 26.33 -2.12
C TYR A 732 16.69 26.80 -0.67
N SER A 733 17.09 25.89 0.22
CA SER A 733 17.27 26.18 1.65
C SER A 733 18.54 27.00 1.88
N SER A 734 18.39 28.21 2.40
CA SER A 734 19.52 29.05 2.87
C SER A 734 19.87 28.79 4.32
N LYS A 735 18.91 28.33 5.12
CA LYS A 735 19.08 28.04 6.54
C LYS A 735 18.00 27.05 6.98
N ILE A 736 18.38 26.13 7.87
CA ILE A 736 17.44 25.24 8.58
C ILE A 736 17.62 25.47 10.08
N THR A 737 16.52 25.50 10.83
CA THR A 737 16.55 25.51 12.29
C THR A 737 15.69 24.41 12.88
N LEU A 738 16.14 23.80 13.95
CA LEU A 738 15.37 22.84 14.75
C LEU A 738 15.23 23.39 16.17
N ASN A 739 13.99 23.64 16.61
CA ASN A 739 13.69 24.25 17.91
C ASN A 739 14.49 25.54 18.16
N GLY A 740 14.55 26.42 17.17
CA GLY A 740 15.25 27.72 17.21
C GLY A 740 16.76 27.66 17.04
N LYS A 741 17.38 26.46 17.07
CA LYS A 741 18.84 26.29 16.89
C LYS A 741 19.16 25.98 15.43
N SER A 742 20.31 26.49 14.95
CA SER A 742 20.81 26.19 13.59
C SER A 742 21.00 24.69 13.41
N PHE A 743 20.49 24.16 12.29
CA PHE A 743 20.59 22.74 11.92
C PHE A 743 21.32 22.64 10.57
N THR A 744 22.56 22.15 10.60
CA THR A 744 23.48 22.18 9.45
C THR A 744 23.64 20.82 8.75
N LYS A 745 22.97 19.77 9.25
CA LYS A 745 23.04 18.45 8.65
C LYS A 745 22.03 18.29 7.50
N ASN A 746 22.40 17.55 6.47
CA ASN A 746 21.51 17.20 5.36
C ASN A 746 20.59 16.01 5.68
N GLN A 747 20.60 15.51 6.91
CA GLN A 747 19.78 14.39 7.35
C GLN A 747 19.33 14.56 8.81
N ILE A 748 18.17 14.00 9.12
CA ILE A 748 17.57 13.99 10.46
C ILE A 748 17.24 12.55 10.88
N THR A 749 17.46 12.21 12.17
CA THR A 749 17.19 10.84 12.66
C THR A 749 15.72 10.64 13.03
N HIS A 750 15.23 9.41 12.93
CA HIS A 750 13.89 9.02 13.38
C HIS A 750 13.64 9.41 14.85
N LYS A 751 14.63 9.14 15.71
CA LYS A 751 14.57 9.53 17.13
C LYS A 751 14.36 11.02 17.32
N LEU A 752 15.01 11.85 16.50
CA LEU A 752 14.91 13.30 16.60
C LEU A 752 13.56 13.81 16.08
N LEU A 753 13.03 13.23 14.98
CA LEU A 753 11.69 13.53 14.50
C LEU A 753 10.62 13.23 15.57
N LEU A 754 10.70 12.07 16.23
CA LEU A 754 9.74 11.67 17.28
C LEU A 754 9.82 12.50 18.56
N GLN A 755 10.86 13.32 18.74
CA GLN A 755 10.89 14.30 19.83
C GLN A 755 9.89 15.43 19.62
N GLY A 756 9.46 15.64 18.38
CA GLY A 756 8.58 16.74 18.00
C GLY A 756 9.31 18.10 18.07
N GLY A 757 8.53 19.16 18.05
CA GLY A 757 9.05 20.52 18.05
C GLY A 757 8.85 21.22 16.71
N GLU A 758 9.78 22.12 16.36
CA GLU A 758 9.65 22.96 15.17
C GLU A 758 10.91 22.86 14.29
N LEU A 759 10.71 22.48 13.02
CA LEU A 759 11.74 22.42 11.98
C LEU A 759 11.41 23.50 10.94
N ILE A 760 12.23 24.52 10.82
CA ILE A 760 11.98 25.65 9.91
C ILE A 760 13.01 25.65 8.78
N PHE A 761 12.53 25.72 7.56
CA PHE A 761 13.31 25.92 6.35
C PHE A 761 13.14 27.36 5.85
N TYR A 762 14.23 28.10 5.71
CA TYR A 762 14.24 29.42 5.07
C TYR A 762 14.63 29.23 3.60
N LEU A 763 13.68 29.43 2.70
CA LEU A 763 13.82 29.11 1.28
C LEU A 763 14.04 30.39 0.45
N GLN A 764 14.90 30.29 -0.57
CA GLN A 764 15.29 31.34 -1.50
C GLN A 764 15.25 30.83 -2.95
N ASP A 765 15.33 31.75 -3.92
CA ASP A 765 15.13 31.45 -5.35
C ASP A 765 16.38 30.89 -6.04
N GLN A 766 17.56 31.14 -5.48
CA GLN A 766 18.83 30.67 -6.01
C GLN A 766 19.54 29.83 -4.95
N PRO A 767 20.29 28.79 -5.33
CA PRO A 767 21.09 28.06 -4.38
C PRO A 767 22.08 29.00 -3.68
N GLY A 768 22.30 28.79 -2.37
CA GLY A 768 23.39 29.46 -1.65
C GLY A 768 24.73 29.07 -2.26
N MET A 769 25.67 30.01 -2.30
CA MET A 769 27.06 29.61 -2.58
C MET A 769 27.55 28.66 -1.49
N PRO A 770 28.31 27.60 -1.84
CA PRO A 770 28.83 26.64 -0.86
C PRO A 770 29.73 27.29 0.19
#